data_527a4e37a5ef1155b58c91f3bd9df075
#
_entry.id   527a4e37a5ef1155b58c91f3bd9df075
#
_cell.length_a   1.000
_cell.length_b   1.000
_cell.length_c   1.000
_cell.angle_alpha   90.00
_cell.angle_beta   90.00
_cell.angle_gamma   90.00
#
_symmetry.space_group_name_H-M   'P 1'
#
loop_
_entity.id
_entity.type
_entity.pdbx_description
1 polymer ?
#
loop_
_entity_poly.entity_id
_entity_poly.type
_entity_poly.pdbx_seq_one_letter_code
_entity_poly.pdbx_strand_id
1 'polypeptide(L)'
;MKKILLSIIFALSVFSAFADKDVRFHMKNGEVKSIAQERVDSIFFDDAEQYIFIAFDGDRKEQLAITDVDSIKYSVLPQMVEVTYSGSMATVLNPFAFDSVSVSIDGAKVTVTSQTTKEVDYQLHGASDNGCFKIYGSRKYNLYLNGVSLTNTNGAAINSQCKKRARMFVNDGTVNTLADAAKYSTVSGEDEKGTIFSEGQIIFEGTGKLIVNGLYKHAICSDDYVEVRGATVEVASAASDAIHVNDSVIVKAGSLVLNSKGDGVDCDGYVKLLGGKIEITTAGEDVKGVKAAKNVIVDGAELSVLVSGDASKGIKSGHDFNLLSGVVNIEATGNTIVLGGDPSYATCIKCDSTVTISGGMLSLKATGIAGRGISADGDVDITDGTTTIVCSGNSETYDPTYDEILGGEEEEEPKSYVVYVSVPSSTTSNRPGGTSSSAWKSVYLYNNSNTLVATLTNKVVINNTTFYYYDFGSEQTGTYYFKSDNYTSGRTTYTIQSSSFTALSSDTYYQIASNYSTSGSTRTYSITDVTGSYAGGSTASSTEDSYAAAGIKCDKKFTLSGGEHTITMSGSESKGIKVEGTALFDGGELTINTSGIAKVVAYDPSYCTAIKCDGALTINGGDIDITATGQGGMGISADGVLTMNGGVVDVTISGAGSSYSATTGTDYYSTKCLKGDVAVNLLGGTLNCLAKGNGSKAIVASGELTIGREGAANDLLTITAVTQGSSLGSTSGGGGGFPGGMGGMNSGFNAAPKAIKGAANVYVNSGNVYAETKNDGGEGLESKAILTINGGVIECSTYDDGINAKTALVINGGYIYCHATNNDGIDSNGTITVNGGVALSSGASSPEEGFDCDQNQFVINGGIMIGTGGATSNPTSASQPYSAVSSVSVTSGKYIAVKNSTGTVLFSYRCPNSVSSATVLLSSPEFTKTSHTLVYGVTSVSGATETLFDGVYSVGGTLSGGSSKTFTPQTK
;
A
#
# COMPACT_ATOMS: atom_id res chain seq x y z
N MET A 1 -70.23 46.55 -18.12
CA MET A 1 -68.83 46.74 -18.53
C MET A 1 -68.54 48.14 -19.10
N LYS A 2 -69.29 48.70 -20.06
CA LYS A 2 -68.99 50.06 -20.62
C LYS A 2 -68.88 51.19 -19.58
N LYS A 3 -69.57 51.13 -18.43
CA LYS A 3 -69.40 52.17 -17.39
C LYS A 3 -68.11 52.00 -16.52
N ILE A 4 -67.51 50.85 -16.48
CA ILE A 4 -66.27 50.54 -15.76
C ILE A 4 -65.06 50.99 -16.63
N LEU A 5 -65.15 50.84 -17.93
CA LEU A 5 -64.11 51.24 -18.89
C LEU A 5 -63.90 52.74 -18.96
N LEU A 6 -65.02 53.50 -18.89
CA LEU A 6 -64.94 54.97 -18.85
C LEU A 6 -64.24 55.48 -17.59
N SER A 7 -64.31 54.76 -16.52
CA SER A 7 -63.55 55.03 -15.27
C SER A 7 -62.07 54.71 -15.38
N ILE A 8 -61.72 53.73 -16.22
CA ILE A 8 -60.33 53.34 -16.42
C ILE A 8 -59.58 54.34 -17.31
N ILE A 9 -60.22 54.88 -18.35
CA ILE A 9 -59.65 55.95 -19.22
C ILE A 9 -59.48 57.23 -18.47
N PHE A 10 -60.34 57.54 -17.49
CA PHE A 10 -60.26 58.74 -16.67
C PHE A 10 -59.16 58.63 -15.56
N ALA A 11 -58.84 57.44 -15.14
CA ALA A 11 -57.76 57.17 -14.17
C ALA A 11 -56.36 57.32 -14.84
N LEU A 12 -56.18 57.00 -16.09
CA LEU A 12 -54.93 57.21 -16.82
C LEU A 12 -54.51 58.68 -16.95
N SER A 13 -55.42 59.61 -16.89
CA SER A 13 -55.16 61.05 -17.09
C SER A 13 -54.85 61.82 -15.81
N VAL A 14 -55.02 61.24 -14.60
CA VAL A 14 -54.95 61.99 -13.32
C VAL A 14 -53.69 61.63 -12.48
N PHE A 15 -52.91 60.68 -12.80
CA PHE A 15 -51.75 60.24 -12.00
C PHE A 15 -50.40 60.36 -12.73
N SER A 16 -49.99 61.58 -13.04
CA SER A 16 -48.62 61.87 -13.50
C SER A 16 -47.57 62.03 -12.37
N ALA A 17 -47.79 61.49 -11.18
CA ALA A 17 -46.97 61.84 -10.03
C ALA A 17 -46.22 60.63 -9.38
N PHE A 18 -46.33 59.40 -9.85
CA PHE A 18 -45.54 58.28 -9.34
C PHE A 18 -45.15 57.35 -10.52
N ALA A 19 -43.95 57.53 -10.99
CA ALA A 19 -43.27 56.62 -11.89
C ALA A 19 -43.00 55.32 -11.17
N ASP A 20 -43.74 54.23 -11.47
CA ASP A 20 -43.48 52.82 -11.15
C ASP A 20 -44.78 52.02 -11.00
N LYS A 21 -45.82 52.35 -11.79
CA LYS A 21 -47.06 51.58 -11.84
C LYS A 21 -47.13 50.69 -13.08
N ASP A 22 -47.77 49.51 -12.94
CA ASP A 22 -48.08 48.60 -14.03
C ASP A 22 -49.59 48.39 -14.20
N VAL A 23 -49.94 47.99 -15.42
CA VAL A 23 -51.26 47.49 -15.75
C VAL A 23 -51.20 45.98 -15.75
N ARG A 24 -51.99 45.31 -14.92
CA ARG A 24 -52.00 43.85 -14.73
C ARG A 24 -53.27 43.26 -15.33
N PHE A 25 -53.12 42.33 -16.25
CA PHE A 25 -54.18 41.50 -16.75
C PHE A 25 -54.14 40.13 -16.07
N HIS A 26 -55.08 39.90 -15.14
CA HIS A 26 -55.20 38.61 -14.44
C HIS A 26 -55.90 37.64 -15.39
N MET A 27 -55.22 36.61 -15.77
CA MET A 27 -55.73 35.59 -16.67
C MET A 27 -56.38 34.44 -15.88
N LYS A 28 -57.40 33.78 -16.44
CA LYS A 28 -58.11 32.67 -15.75
C LYS A 28 -57.25 31.44 -15.52
N ASN A 29 -56.16 31.28 -16.27
CA ASN A 29 -55.17 30.21 -16.10
C ASN A 29 -54.20 30.45 -14.91
N GLY A 30 -54.32 31.57 -14.22
CA GLY A 30 -53.44 31.94 -13.12
C GLY A 30 -52.26 32.84 -13.50
N GLU A 31 -52.00 33.09 -14.76
CA GLU A 31 -50.97 34.06 -15.19
C GLU A 31 -51.47 35.51 -14.93
N VAL A 32 -50.58 36.35 -14.51
CA VAL A 32 -50.83 37.81 -14.42
C VAL A 32 -49.84 38.49 -15.36
N LYS A 33 -50.31 38.92 -16.51
CA LYS A 33 -49.52 39.67 -17.48
C LYS A 33 -49.43 41.11 -17.03
N SER A 34 -48.22 41.66 -16.96
CA SER A 34 -47.98 43.01 -16.47
C SER A 34 -47.21 43.81 -17.51
N ILE A 35 -47.52 45.10 -17.65
CA ILE A 35 -46.83 46.03 -18.52
C ILE A 35 -46.74 47.41 -17.80
N ALA A 36 -45.57 48.03 -17.85
CA ALA A 36 -45.40 49.38 -17.29
C ALA A 36 -46.43 50.34 -17.89
N GLN A 37 -47.08 51.06 -17.01
CA GLN A 37 -48.15 51.99 -17.39
C GLN A 37 -47.63 52.99 -18.43
N GLU A 38 -46.41 53.47 -18.33
CA GLU A 38 -45.79 54.42 -19.23
C GLU A 38 -45.61 53.92 -20.66
N ARG A 39 -45.59 52.58 -20.86
CA ARG A 39 -45.48 51.95 -22.14
C ARG A 39 -46.85 51.75 -22.83
N VAL A 40 -47.98 51.87 -22.12
CA VAL A 40 -49.31 51.61 -22.66
C VAL A 40 -49.84 52.88 -23.30
N ASP A 41 -50.04 52.83 -24.61
CA ASP A 41 -50.63 53.93 -25.36
C ASP A 41 -52.19 53.93 -25.25
N SER A 42 -52.78 52.74 -25.33
CA SER A 42 -54.24 52.56 -25.18
C SER A 42 -54.62 51.08 -24.96
N ILE A 43 -55.77 50.92 -24.28
CA ILE A 43 -56.43 49.61 -24.13
C ILE A 43 -57.85 49.78 -24.69
N PHE A 44 -58.28 48.97 -25.64
CA PHE A 44 -59.58 49.05 -26.24
C PHE A 44 -60.12 47.65 -26.58
N PHE A 45 -61.42 47.53 -26.76
CA PHE A 45 -62.08 46.28 -27.12
C PHE A 45 -62.42 46.33 -28.62
N ASP A 46 -62.53 45.15 -29.25
CA ASP A 46 -63.04 45.02 -30.58
C ASP A 46 -64.57 45.31 -30.57
N ASP A 47 -65.12 45.55 -31.77
CA ASP A 47 -66.56 45.84 -31.94
C ASP A 47 -67.46 44.67 -31.49
N ALA A 48 -66.99 43.47 -31.53
CA ALA A 48 -67.68 42.26 -31.11
C ALA A 48 -67.49 41.95 -29.58
N GLU A 49 -66.69 42.74 -28.85
CA GLU A 49 -66.36 42.52 -27.45
C GLU A 49 -65.77 41.13 -27.14
N GLN A 50 -65.05 40.55 -28.14
CA GLN A 50 -64.36 39.25 -27.99
C GLN A 50 -62.93 39.36 -27.57
N TYR A 51 -62.25 40.46 -27.88
CA TYR A 51 -60.86 40.70 -27.65
C TYR A 51 -60.56 42.04 -26.96
N ILE A 52 -59.57 42.05 -26.10
CA ILE A 52 -58.93 43.23 -25.57
C ILE A 52 -57.67 43.49 -26.39
N PHE A 53 -57.54 44.64 -26.98
CA PHE A 53 -56.37 45.13 -27.67
C PHE A 53 -55.57 46.05 -26.77
N ILE A 54 -54.26 45.84 -26.74
CA ILE A 54 -53.35 46.69 -25.99
C ILE A 54 -52.38 47.28 -26.99
N ALA A 55 -52.44 48.61 -27.21
CA ALA A 55 -51.45 49.35 -27.99
C ALA A 55 -50.38 49.88 -27.04
N PHE A 56 -49.11 49.65 -27.34
CA PHE A 56 -47.99 50.10 -26.49
C PHE A 56 -46.73 50.31 -27.33
N ASP A 57 -45.80 51.07 -26.81
CA ASP A 57 -44.52 51.38 -27.44
C ASP A 57 -44.71 52.01 -28.87
N GLY A 58 -45.73 52.75 -29.09
CA GLY A 58 -46.11 53.51 -30.32
C GLY A 58 -46.81 52.64 -31.38
N ASP A 59 -46.17 51.59 -31.89
CA ASP A 59 -46.71 50.78 -32.98
C ASP A 59 -47.05 49.33 -32.63
N ARG A 60 -46.67 48.84 -31.46
CA ARG A 60 -46.93 47.46 -31.03
C ARG A 60 -48.38 47.26 -30.57
N LYS A 61 -48.98 46.14 -30.98
CA LYS A 61 -50.33 45.76 -30.53
C LYS A 61 -50.38 44.29 -30.14
N GLU A 62 -51.01 44.04 -29.03
CA GLU A 62 -51.30 42.69 -28.54
C GLU A 62 -52.82 42.52 -28.40
N GLN A 63 -53.31 41.29 -28.53
CA GLN A 63 -54.72 40.99 -28.28
C GLN A 63 -54.86 39.84 -27.25
N LEU A 64 -55.81 39.99 -26.38
CA LEU A 64 -56.19 39.00 -25.38
C LEU A 64 -57.68 38.66 -25.58
N ALA A 65 -58.04 37.39 -25.61
CA ALA A 65 -59.43 36.97 -25.62
C ALA A 65 -60.08 37.40 -24.28
N ILE A 66 -61.21 38.04 -24.33
CA ILE A 66 -61.93 38.48 -23.15
C ILE A 66 -62.33 37.30 -22.24
N THR A 67 -62.56 36.13 -22.89
CA THR A 67 -62.86 34.89 -22.17
C THR A 67 -61.75 34.44 -21.25
N ASP A 68 -60.50 34.81 -21.56
CA ASP A 68 -59.32 34.35 -20.85
C ASP A 68 -58.89 35.36 -19.77
N VAL A 69 -59.39 36.58 -19.79
CA VAL A 69 -59.06 37.59 -18.77
C VAL A 69 -60.11 37.58 -17.65
N ASP A 70 -59.65 37.49 -16.43
CA ASP A 70 -60.47 37.60 -15.22
C ASP A 70 -60.70 39.07 -14.81
N SER A 71 -59.60 39.82 -14.68
CA SER A 71 -59.67 41.23 -14.25
C SER A 71 -58.42 42.00 -14.71
N ILE A 72 -58.56 43.36 -14.78
CA ILE A 72 -57.47 44.30 -15.04
C ILE A 72 -57.27 45.15 -13.79
N LYS A 73 -56.02 45.24 -13.28
CA LYS A 73 -55.66 46.01 -12.09
C LYS A 73 -54.43 46.88 -12.33
N TYR A 74 -54.23 47.84 -11.47
CA TYR A 74 -53.02 48.67 -11.39
C TYR A 74 -52.26 48.36 -10.13
N SER A 75 -50.93 48.27 -10.23
CA SER A 75 -50.08 47.95 -9.07
C SER A 75 -48.68 48.56 -9.27
N VAL A 76 -47.73 48.24 -8.38
CA VAL A 76 -46.31 48.58 -8.51
C VAL A 76 -45.70 47.66 -9.60
N LEU A 77 -44.87 48.22 -10.45
CA LEU A 77 -44.19 47.46 -11.51
C LEU A 77 -43.23 46.45 -10.94
N PRO A 78 -43.42 45.12 -11.16
CA PRO A 78 -42.47 44.11 -10.73
C PRO A 78 -41.22 44.17 -11.60
N GLN A 79 -40.09 43.77 -11.05
CA GLN A 79 -38.79 43.74 -11.74
C GLN A 79 -38.39 42.35 -12.22
N MET A 80 -39.19 41.32 -11.85
CA MET A 80 -38.93 39.91 -12.15
C MET A 80 -40.25 39.16 -12.37
N VAL A 81 -40.17 37.97 -12.97
CA VAL A 81 -41.28 37.05 -13.02
C VAL A 81 -41.40 36.34 -11.67
N GLU A 82 -42.53 36.53 -11.00
CA GLU A 82 -42.80 35.93 -9.67
C GLU A 82 -43.77 34.74 -9.82
N VAL A 83 -43.37 33.58 -9.34
CA VAL A 83 -44.17 32.36 -9.30
C VAL A 83 -44.53 32.04 -7.85
N THR A 84 -45.80 32.05 -7.53
CA THR A 84 -46.35 31.69 -6.22
C THR A 84 -47.04 30.34 -6.30
N TYR A 85 -46.57 29.38 -5.55
CA TYR A 85 -47.16 28.05 -5.44
C TYR A 85 -48.11 28.00 -4.23
N SER A 86 -49.30 27.45 -4.43
CA SER A 86 -50.30 27.25 -3.35
C SER A 86 -51.03 25.92 -3.55
N GLY A 87 -50.53 24.86 -2.93
CA GLY A 87 -51.09 23.51 -3.05
C GLY A 87 -51.04 23.00 -4.52
N SER A 88 -52.20 22.72 -5.11
CA SER A 88 -52.33 22.19 -6.49
C SER A 88 -52.29 23.27 -7.58
N MET A 89 -52.07 24.52 -7.24
CA MET A 89 -52.15 25.65 -8.18
C MET A 89 -50.92 26.55 -8.08
N ALA A 90 -50.62 27.21 -9.20
CA ALA A 90 -49.62 28.28 -9.23
C ALA A 90 -50.23 29.57 -9.78
N THR A 91 -49.75 30.71 -9.36
CA THR A 91 -50.02 31.99 -9.98
C THR A 91 -48.70 32.62 -10.43
N VAL A 92 -48.68 33.25 -11.58
CA VAL A 92 -47.47 33.85 -12.14
C VAL A 92 -47.72 35.32 -12.43
N LEU A 93 -46.90 36.18 -11.82
CA LEU A 93 -46.85 37.58 -12.16
C LEU A 93 -45.72 37.80 -13.21
N ASN A 94 -46.12 38.09 -14.45
CA ASN A 94 -45.19 38.19 -15.57
C ASN A 94 -45.12 39.62 -16.12
N PRO A 95 -44.13 40.44 -15.74
CA PRO A 95 -43.94 41.78 -16.27
C PRO A 95 -43.37 41.81 -17.71
N PHE A 96 -42.87 40.65 -18.20
CA PHE A 96 -42.30 40.54 -19.52
C PHE A 96 -43.22 39.81 -20.50
N ALA A 97 -44.50 39.63 -20.18
CA ALA A 97 -45.48 38.95 -21.01
C ALA A 97 -45.56 39.57 -22.41
N PHE A 98 -45.36 40.85 -22.50
CA PHE A 98 -45.34 41.61 -23.74
C PHE A 98 -43.95 41.81 -24.36
N ASP A 99 -42.91 41.21 -23.72
CA ASP A 99 -41.49 41.25 -24.13
C ASP A 99 -40.95 39.86 -24.45
N SER A 100 -41.80 39.04 -25.06
CA SER A 100 -41.46 37.67 -25.54
C SER A 100 -41.13 36.66 -24.41
N VAL A 101 -41.72 36.84 -23.24
CA VAL A 101 -41.73 35.83 -22.16
C VAL A 101 -43.16 35.32 -22.03
N SER A 102 -43.43 34.09 -22.43
CA SER A 102 -44.73 33.46 -22.29
C SER A 102 -44.71 32.42 -21.17
N VAL A 103 -45.83 32.25 -20.51
CA VAL A 103 -45.99 31.30 -19.40
C VAL A 103 -47.20 30.39 -19.70
N SER A 104 -47.02 29.09 -19.48
CA SER A 104 -48.09 28.10 -19.46
C SER A 104 -48.20 27.55 -18.06
N ILE A 105 -49.41 27.48 -17.54
CA ILE A 105 -49.72 27.01 -16.17
C ILE A 105 -50.72 25.85 -16.29
N ASP A 106 -50.32 24.69 -15.74
CA ASP A 106 -51.21 23.51 -15.62
C ASP A 106 -51.20 23.10 -14.14
N GLY A 107 -52.21 23.56 -13.41
CA GLY A 107 -52.24 23.42 -11.94
C GLY A 107 -51.04 24.14 -11.29
N ALA A 108 -50.14 23.41 -10.64
CA ALA A 108 -48.89 23.94 -10.08
C ALA A 108 -47.66 23.69 -11.01
N LYS A 109 -47.86 23.20 -12.21
CA LYS A 109 -46.78 23.04 -13.21
C LYS A 109 -46.66 24.30 -14.04
N VAL A 110 -45.53 24.98 -13.88
CA VAL A 110 -45.25 26.23 -14.55
C VAL A 110 -44.17 26.02 -15.61
N THR A 111 -44.50 26.34 -16.86
CA THR A 111 -43.55 26.33 -18.00
C THR A 111 -43.37 27.74 -18.52
N VAL A 112 -42.16 28.21 -18.53
CA VAL A 112 -41.76 29.51 -19.09
C VAL A 112 -41.08 29.31 -20.44
N THR A 113 -41.46 30.06 -21.42
CA THR A 113 -40.73 30.17 -22.72
C THR A 113 -40.26 31.61 -22.92
N SER A 114 -38.95 31.79 -22.79
CA SER A 114 -38.31 33.10 -22.89
C SER A 114 -37.56 33.24 -24.21
N GLN A 115 -38.11 34.02 -25.11
CA GLN A 115 -37.52 34.39 -26.42
C GLN A 115 -36.95 35.82 -26.42
N THR A 116 -36.94 36.47 -25.29
CA THR A 116 -36.39 37.82 -25.12
C THR A 116 -34.88 37.86 -25.34
N THR A 117 -34.36 39.00 -25.76
CA THR A 117 -32.93 39.23 -25.91
C THR A 117 -32.28 39.72 -24.60
N LYS A 118 -33.05 39.93 -23.55
CA LYS A 118 -32.59 40.37 -22.22
C LYS A 118 -32.44 39.19 -21.25
N GLU A 119 -31.62 39.36 -20.25
CA GLU A 119 -31.61 38.46 -19.08
C GLU A 119 -32.89 38.77 -18.26
N VAL A 120 -33.57 37.75 -17.77
CA VAL A 120 -34.80 37.84 -16.99
C VAL A 120 -34.60 37.19 -15.65
N ASP A 121 -35.04 37.81 -14.60
CA ASP A 121 -35.05 37.30 -13.25
C ASP A 121 -36.37 36.59 -12.95
N TYR A 122 -36.29 35.43 -12.31
CA TYR A 122 -37.42 34.63 -11.87
C TYR A 122 -37.35 34.41 -10.38
N GLN A 123 -38.48 34.49 -9.65
CA GLN A 123 -38.54 34.15 -8.24
C GLN A 123 -39.61 33.07 -7.99
N LEU A 124 -39.21 32.07 -7.22
CA LEU A 124 -40.12 30.99 -6.80
C LEU A 124 -40.37 31.09 -5.28
N HIS A 125 -41.62 31.01 -4.88
CA HIS A 125 -41.99 30.91 -3.46
C HIS A 125 -43.27 30.12 -3.26
N GLY A 126 -43.56 29.73 -1.98
CA GLY A 126 -44.72 28.92 -1.65
C GLY A 126 -44.50 27.44 -1.78
N ALA A 127 -45.55 26.63 -1.78
CA ALA A 127 -45.44 25.19 -1.72
C ALA A 127 -46.42 24.45 -2.65
N SER A 128 -45.96 23.31 -3.21
CA SER A 128 -46.81 22.40 -3.99
C SER A 128 -46.29 20.97 -3.89
N ASP A 129 -47.22 20.03 -3.68
CA ASP A 129 -46.94 18.57 -3.67
C ASP A 129 -46.98 17.96 -5.08
N ASN A 130 -47.34 18.73 -6.11
CA ASN A 130 -47.28 18.33 -7.51
C ASN A 130 -47.01 19.56 -8.42
N GLY A 131 -45.93 20.24 -8.18
CA GLY A 131 -45.50 21.44 -8.88
C GLY A 131 -44.11 21.32 -9.48
N CYS A 132 -43.86 22.10 -10.54
CA CYS A 132 -42.53 22.22 -11.11
C CYS A 132 -42.34 23.61 -11.72
N PHE A 133 -41.07 23.95 -11.90
CA PHE A 133 -40.66 25.10 -12.71
C PHE A 133 -39.84 24.60 -13.92
N LYS A 134 -40.35 24.81 -15.11
CA LYS A 134 -39.69 24.47 -16.37
C LYS A 134 -39.45 25.73 -17.22
N ILE A 135 -38.27 25.82 -17.78
CA ILE A 135 -37.91 26.98 -18.60
C ILE A 135 -37.21 26.59 -19.90
N TYR A 136 -37.72 27.12 -20.99
CA TYR A 136 -37.09 27.17 -22.31
C TYR A 136 -36.56 28.58 -22.54
N GLY A 137 -35.28 28.73 -22.85
CA GLY A 137 -34.65 30.03 -23.02
C GLY A 137 -33.38 29.99 -23.83
N SER A 138 -32.98 31.13 -24.38
CA SER A 138 -31.74 31.28 -25.13
C SER A 138 -30.73 32.22 -24.46
N ARG A 139 -31.08 32.77 -23.30
CA ARG A 139 -30.27 33.74 -22.54
C ARG A 139 -30.01 33.21 -21.13
N LYS A 140 -28.97 33.75 -20.49
CA LYS A 140 -28.73 33.57 -19.08
C LYS A 140 -29.88 34.12 -18.25
N TYR A 141 -30.15 33.53 -17.13
CA TYR A 141 -31.20 34.01 -16.23
C TYR A 141 -30.82 33.80 -14.77
N ASN A 142 -31.49 34.55 -13.90
CA ASN A 142 -31.37 34.35 -12.44
C ASN A 142 -32.67 33.72 -11.92
N LEU A 143 -32.53 32.74 -11.01
CA LEU A 143 -33.64 32.06 -10.37
C LEU A 143 -33.50 32.23 -8.85
N TYR A 144 -34.36 33.02 -8.24
CA TYR A 144 -34.40 33.28 -6.81
C TYR A 144 -35.30 32.26 -6.11
N LEU A 145 -34.73 31.46 -5.25
CA LEU A 145 -35.44 30.49 -4.41
C LEU A 145 -35.75 31.16 -3.08
N ASN A 146 -37.02 31.53 -2.87
CA ASN A 146 -37.47 32.39 -1.76
C ASN A 146 -38.47 31.65 -0.86
N GLY A 147 -38.02 30.57 -0.19
CA GLY A 147 -38.88 29.74 0.65
C GLY A 147 -39.81 28.85 -0.19
N VAL A 148 -39.32 28.30 -1.29
CA VAL A 148 -40.07 27.40 -2.18
C VAL A 148 -39.97 25.97 -1.75
N SER A 149 -41.11 25.23 -1.75
CA SER A 149 -41.16 23.79 -1.55
C SER A 149 -41.91 23.13 -2.69
N LEU A 150 -41.21 22.38 -3.53
CA LEU A 150 -41.80 21.69 -4.70
C LEU A 150 -41.51 20.21 -4.66
N THR A 151 -42.55 19.42 -4.86
CA THR A 151 -42.47 18.03 -5.28
C THR A 151 -43.09 17.88 -6.66
N ASN A 152 -42.34 17.29 -7.62
CA ASN A 152 -42.92 16.96 -8.91
C ASN A 152 -43.18 15.46 -8.98
N THR A 153 -44.44 15.04 -9.14
CA THR A 153 -44.80 13.61 -9.07
C THR A 153 -44.52 12.84 -10.37
N ASN A 154 -43.98 13.49 -11.43
CA ASN A 154 -43.69 12.81 -12.69
C ASN A 154 -42.55 13.41 -13.52
N GLY A 155 -41.66 14.18 -12.89
CA GLY A 155 -40.51 14.79 -13.54
C GLY A 155 -39.65 15.59 -12.56
N ALA A 156 -38.71 16.37 -13.10
CA ALA A 156 -37.86 17.27 -12.33
C ALA A 156 -38.67 18.37 -11.62
N ALA A 157 -38.27 18.77 -10.42
CA ALA A 157 -38.87 19.93 -9.74
C ALA A 157 -38.44 21.26 -10.40
N ILE A 158 -37.19 21.35 -10.84
CA ILE A 158 -36.68 22.42 -11.69
C ILE A 158 -36.06 21.79 -12.94
N ASN A 159 -36.58 22.18 -14.11
CA ASN A 159 -36.13 21.70 -15.43
C ASN A 159 -35.75 22.89 -16.32
N SER A 160 -34.46 23.09 -16.49
CA SER A 160 -33.92 24.13 -17.36
C SER A 160 -33.48 23.55 -18.72
N GLN A 161 -34.30 23.73 -19.72
CA GLN A 161 -34.02 23.43 -21.14
C GLN A 161 -33.25 24.59 -21.80
N CYS A 162 -32.55 25.39 -21.03
CA CYS A 162 -31.75 26.51 -21.46
C CYS A 162 -30.27 26.16 -21.43
N LYS A 163 -29.61 26.14 -22.60
CA LYS A 163 -28.17 25.89 -22.74
C LYS A 163 -27.28 27.04 -22.25
N LYS A 164 -27.83 27.95 -21.45
CA LYS A 164 -27.10 29.07 -20.87
C LYS A 164 -27.19 29.01 -19.35
N ARG A 165 -26.34 29.78 -18.72
CA ARG A 165 -26.16 29.80 -17.26
C ARG A 165 -27.45 30.14 -16.54
N ALA A 166 -27.85 29.25 -15.63
CA ALA A 166 -28.84 29.46 -14.61
C ALA A 166 -28.12 29.82 -13.30
N ARG A 167 -28.36 31.04 -12.79
CA ARG A 167 -27.83 31.47 -11.50
C ARG A 167 -28.96 31.31 -10.46
N MET A 168 -28.83 30.33 -9.59
CA MET A 168 -29.82 30.01 -8.55
C MET A 168 -29.44 30.69 -7.25
N PHE A 169 -30.16 31.76 -6.91
CA PHE A 169 -29.97 32.47 -5.66
C PHE A 169 -30.84 31.83 -4.56
N VAL A 170 -30.20 31.23 -3.59
CA VAL A 170 -30.87 30.72 -2.38
C VAL A 170 -30.96 31.88 -1.42
N ASN A 171 -32.15 32.50 -1.33
CA ASN A 171 -32.33 33.77 -0.61
C ASN A 171 -32.03 33.65 0.87
N ASP A 172 -31.46 34.71 1.43
CA ASP A 172 -31.00 34.75 2.81
C ASP A 172 -32.12 34.41 3.80
N GLY A 173 -31.81 33.56 4.77
CA GLY A 173 -32.74 33.15 5.83
C GLY A 173 -33.87 32.23 5.36
N THR A 174 -33.89 31.81 4.08
CA THR A 174 -34.91 30.90 3.56
C THR A 174 -34.43 29.43 3.58
N VAL A 175 -35.41 28.53 3.67
CA VAL A 175 -35.22 27.08 3.45
C VAL A 175 -36.07 26.70 2.25
N ASN A 176 -35.44 26.12 1.27
CA ASN A 176 -36.06 25.71 0.01
C ASN A 176 -35.94 24.18 -0.11
N THR A 177 -37.03 23.50 -0.53
CA THR A 177 -37.05 22.04 -0.67
C THR A 177 -37.53 21.65 -2.04
N LEU A 178 -36.75 20.80 -2.72
CA LEU A 178 -37.10 20.29 -4.04
C LEU A 178 -37.05 18.76 -4.02
N ALA A 179 -38.10 18.15 -4.57
CA ALA A 179 -38.18 16.70 -4.71
C ALA A 179 -38.77 16.33 -6.06
N ASP A 180 -38.37 15.23 -6.59
CA ASP A 180 -38.87 14.64 -7.82
C ASP A 180 -39.69 13.36 -7.59
N ALA A 181 -40.07 12.72 -8.70
CA ALA A 181 -40.75 11.43 -8.70
C ALA A 181 -39.74 10.29 -8.87
N ALA A 182 -40.06 9.11 -8.33
CA ALA A 182 -39.29 7.89 -8.58
C ALA A 182 -39.37 7.40 -10.05
N LYS A 183 -40.23 7.98 -10.86
CA LYS A 183 -40.37 7.66 -12.28
C LYS A 183 -40.81 8.90 -13.05
N TYR A 184 -40.12 9.21 -14.13
CA TYR A 184 -40.38 10.37 -14.98
C TYR A 184 -41.29 10.01 -16.16
N SER A 185 -42.12 10.99 -16.58
CA SER A 185 -42.78 10.98 -17.88
C SER A 185 -41.83 11.54 -18.94
N THR A 186 -41.49 10.75 -19.91
CA THR A 186 -40.56 11.17 -20.97
C THR A 186 -41.19 12.18 -21.92
N VAL A 187 -40.48 13.26 -22.22
CA VAL A 187 -40.81 14.21 -23.28
C VAL A 187 -39.82 13.98 -24.42
N SER A 188 -40.36 13.85 -25.66
CA SER A 188 -39.49 13.61 -26.84
C SER A 188 -38.49 14.76 -27.04
N GLY A 189 -37.19 14.43 -27.07
CA GLY A 189 -36.11 15.39 -27.25
C GLY A 189 -35.57 16.00 -25.96
N GLU A 190 -36.05 15.54 -24.81
CA GLU A 190 -35.52 15.91 -23.49
C GLU A 190 -35.01 14.67 -22.77
N ASP A 191 -33.93 14.82 -22.01
CA ASP A 191 -33.27 13.75 -21.28
C ASP A 191 -33.11 14.05 -19.77
N GLU A 192 -34.09 14.81 -19.22
CA GLU A 192 -34.10 15.18 -17.79
C GLU A 192 -33.89 13.94 -16.90
N LYS A 193 -32.95 14.03 -16.00
CA LYS A 193 -32.50 12.90 -15.16
C LYS A 193 -32.13 13.31 -13.72
N GLY A 194 -32.56 14.50 -13.28
CA GLY A 194 -32.29 15.00 -11.95
C GLY A 194 -33.45 15.86 -11.42
N THR A 195 -33.57 15.95 -10.07
CA THR A 195 -34.57 16.79 -9.39
C THR A 195 -34.39 18.28 -9.80
N ILE A 196 -33.14 18.72 -9.91
CA ILE A 196 -32.72 19.93 -10.60
C ILE A 196 -31.97 19.49 -11.85
N PHE A 197 -32.51 19.77 -13.00
CA PHE A 197 -31.90 19.47 -14.29
C PHE A 197 -31.66 20.75 -15.07
N SER A 198 -30.51 20.86 -15.72
CA SER A 198 -30.17 21.97 -16.61
C SER A 198 -29.31 21.51 -17.78
N GLU A 199 -29.71 21.85 -19.01
CA GLU A 199 -28.91 21.75 -20.24
C GLU A 199 -27.65 22.68 -20.24
N GLY A 200 -27.59 23.64 -19.33
CA GLY A 200 -26.49 24.59 -19.19
C GLY A 200 -26.00 24.70 -17.75
N GLN A 201 -25.11 25.66 -17.53
CA GLN A 201 -24.43 25.86 -16.25
C GLN A 201 -25.41 26.17 -15.11
N ILE A 202 -25.13 25.61 -13.93
CA ILE A 202 -25.83 25.95 -12.70
C ILE A 202 -24.84 26.63 -11.73
N ILE A 203 -25.21 27.78 -11.20
CA ILE A 203 -24.45 28.46 -10.14
C ILE A 203 -25.37 28.66 -8.94
N PHE A 204 -25.00 28.12 -7.78
CA PHE A 204 -25.68 28.33 -6.50
C PHE A 204 -25.03 29.51 -5.77
N GLU A 205 -25.80 30.54 -5.49
CA GLU A 205 -25.40 31.73 -4.75
C GLU A 205 -26.38 32.05 -3.58
N GLY A 206 -26.07 33.03 -2.75
CA GLY A 206 -26.83 33.41 -1.56
C GLY A 206 -26.34 32.69 -0.30
N THR A 207 -27.09 32.83 0.80
CA THR A 207 -26.75 32.28 2.13
C THR A 207 -27.87 31.42 2.71
N GLY A 208 -28.97 31.23 1.97
CA GLY A 208 -30.05 30.36 2.39
C GLY A 208 -29.73 28.87 2.23
N LYS A 209 -30.69 28.04 2.59
CA LYS A 209 -30.58 26.57 2.51
C LYS A 209 -31.46 26.00 1.41
N LEU A 210 -30.87 25.16 0.57
CA LEU A 210 -31.54 24.36 -0.45
C LEU A 210 -31.42 22.89 -0.10
N ILE A 211 -32.57 22.20 0.04
CA ILE A 211 -32.63 20.75 0.27
C ILE A 211 -33.18 20.08 -1.01
N VAL A 212 -32.48 19.08 -1.51
CA VAL A 212 -32.83 18.34 -2.72
C VAL A 212 -32.99 16.86 -2.41
N ASN A 213 -34.13 16.27 -2.85
CA ASN A 213 -34.39 14.84 -2.74
C ASN A 213 -34.54 14.25 -4.16
N GLY A 214 -33.58 13.50 -4.60
CA GLY A 214 -33.56 12.81 -5.90
C GLY A 214 -34.08 11.38 -5.78
N LEU A 215 -35.30 11.12 -6.26
CA LEU A 215 -35.93 9.82 -6.16
C LEU A 215 -35.81 8.98 -7.44
N TYR A 216 -35.56 9.63 -8.60
CA TYR A 216 -35.46 8.95 -9.91
C TYR A 216 -33.99 8.53 -10.21
N LYS A 217 -33.11 9.48 -10.32
CA LYS A 217 -31.68 9.29 -10.62
C LYS A 217 -30.85 10.22 -9.76
N HIS A 218 -30.34 11.31 -10.41
CA HIS A 218 -29.50 12.28 -9.75
C HIS A 218 -30.32 13.33 -8.98
N ALA A 219 -29.77 13.94 -7.96
CA ALA A 219 -30.45 15.06 -7.32
C ALA A 219 -30.22 16.37 -8.09
N ILE A 220 -28.98 16.63 -8.49
CA ILE A 220 -28.59 17.80 -9.28
C ILE A 220 -27.86 17.31 -10.53
N CYS A 221 -28.35 17.68 -11.70
CA CYS A 221 -27.76 17.30 -12.97
C CYS A 221 -27.60 18.50 -13.88
N SER A 222 -26.40 18.65 -14.45
CA SER A 222 -26.11 19.69 -15.45
C SER A 222 -25.33 19.07 -16.62
N ASP A 223 -25.73 19.36 -17.85
CA ASP A 223 -24.97 18.98 -19.04
C ASP A 223 -23.74 19.87 -19.28
N ASP A 224 -23.47 20.82 -18.39
CA ASP A 224 -22.29 21.68 -18.38
C ASP A 224 -21.64 21.61 -17.00
N TYR A 225 -21.51 22.70 -16.24
CA TYR A 225 -20.89 22.70 -14.92
C TYR A 225 -21.83 23.09 -13.78
N VAL A 226 -21.47 22.71 -12.57
CA VAL A 226 -22.06 23.18 -11.31
C VAL A 226 -21.03 23.97 -10.51
N GLU A 227 -21.40 25.18 -10.08
CA GLU A 227 -20.57 26.03 -9.21
C GLU A 227 -21.33 26.42 -7.95
N VAL A 228 -20.68 26.31 -6.76
CA VAL A 228 -21.23 26.75 -5.46
C VAL A 228 -20.41 27.92 -4.96
N ARG A 229 -21.05 29.06 -4.72
CA ARG A 229 -20.42 30.34 -4.33
C ARG A 229 -20.82 30.86 -2.95
N GLY A 230 -21.63 30.15 -2.18
CA GLY A 230 -21.99 30.61 -0.86
C GLY A 230 -23.21 29.93 -0.24
N ALA A 231 -24.10 29.38 -1.04
CA ALA A 231 -25.32 28.73 -0.55
C ALA A 231 -25.01 27.46 0.28
N THR A 232 -25.94 27.10 1.17
CA THR A 232 -25.98 25.77 1.75
C THR A 232 -26.84 24.88 0.88
N VAL A 233 -26.21 23.93 0.18
CA VAL A 233 -26.87 22.94 -0.67
C VAL A 233 -26.77 21.58 -0.02
N GLU A 234 -27.92 20.99 0.32
CA GLU A 234 -28.04 19.66 0.91
C GLU A 234 -28.78 18.74 -0.04
N VAL A 235 -28.12 17.75 -0.56
CA VAL A 235 -28.76 16.57 -1.16
C VAL A 235 -29.04 15.60 -0.03
N ALA A 236 -30.31 15.58 0.41
CA ALA A 236 -30.73 14.72 1.52
C ALA A 236 -30.76 13.24 1.09
N SER A 237 -31.07 13.00 -0.19
CA SER A 237 -30.98 11.66 -0.80
C SER A 237 -30.90 11.76 -2.32
N ALA A 238 -30.18 10.82 -2.95
CA ALA A 238 -30.21 10.60 -4.39
C ALA A 238 -30.31 9.09 -4.68
N ALA A 239 -31.15 8.73 -5.65
CA ALA A 239 -31.31 7.32 -6.05
C ALA A 239 -30.10 6.79 -6.85
N SER A 240 -29.34 7.69 -7.50
CA SER A 240 -28.03 7.51 -8.11
C SER A 240 -27.10 8.56 -7.50
N ASP A 241 -26.51 9.43 -8.30
CA ASP A 241 -25.50 10.39 -7.85
C ASP A 241 -26.14 11.65 -7.25
N ALA A 242 -25.49 12.22 -6.24
CA ALA A 242 -25.99 13.46 -5.70
C ALA A 242 -25.81 14.64 -6.68
N ILE A 243 -24.65 14.73 -7.31
CA ILE A 243 -24.35 15.68 -8.40
C ILE A 243 -23.77 14.95 -9.59
N HIS A 244 -24.38 15.11 -10.76
CA HIS A 244 -23.88 14.59 -12.03
C HIS A 244 -23.68 15.72 -13.03
N VAL A 245 -22.45 15.87 -13.58
CA VAL A 245 -22.13 16.96 -14.51
C VAL A 245 -21.18 16.50 -15.62
N ASN A 246 -21.37 17.06 -16.83
CA ASN A 246 -20.56 16.70 -17.99
C ASN A 246 -19.24 17.49 -18.09
N ASP A 247 -19.09 18.66 -17.41
CA ASP A 247 -17.87 19.48 -17.55
C ASP A 247 -17.10 19.64 -16.23
N SER A 248 -17.69 20.27 -15.19
CA SER A 248 -16.95 20.49 -13.95
C SER A 248 -17.82 20.78 -12.74
N VAL A 249 -17.27 20.46 -11.53
CA VAL A 249 -17.79 20.93 -10.25
C VAL A 249 -16.78 21.85 -9.60
N ILE A 250 -17.24 23.07 -9.20
CA ILE A 250 -16.40 24.08 -8.57
C ILE A 250 -17.07 24.54 -7.28
N VAL A 251 -16.42 24.35 -6.14
CA VAL A 251 -16.88 24.88 -4.85
C VAL A 251 -15.92 25.96 -4.39
N LYS A 252 -16.43 27.19 -4.29
CA LYS A 252 -15.65 28.38 -3.85
C LYS A 252 -15.93 28.79 -2.42
N ALA A 253 -17.16 28.58 -1.98
CA ALA A 253 -17.62 28.91 -0.63
C ALA A 253 -18.97 28.25 -0.37
N GLY A 254 -19.45 28.32 0.86
CA GLY A 254 -20.75 27.78 1.29
C GLY A 254 -20.60 26.38 1.89
N SER A 255 -21.70 25.64 1.89
CA SER A 255 -21.74 24.29 2.42
C SER A 255 -22.42 23.36 1.43
N LEU A 256 -21.82 22.19 1.20
CA LEU A 256 -22.33 21.16 0.32
C LEU A 256 -22.39 19.84 1.10
N VAL A 257 -23.60 19.33 1.34
CA VAL A 257 -23.84 18.06 2.04
C VAL A 257 -24.50 17.10 1.06
N LEU A 258 -23.86 15.99 0.76
CA LEU A 258 -24.30 15.05 -0.27
C LEU A 258 -24.51 13.65 0.30
N ASN A 259 -25.75 13.14 0.19
CA ASN A 259 -26.07 11.75 0.51
C ASN A 259 -26.63 11.08 -0.75
N SER A 260 -26.02 10.00 -1.19
CA SER A 260 -26.40 9.29 -2.42
C SER A 260 -26.26 7.78 -2.30
N LYS A 261 -26.98 7.06 -3.16
CA LYS A 261 -26.76 5.62 -3.37
C LYS A 261 -25.67 5.35 -4.43
N GLY A 262 -25.55 6.24 -5.41
CA GLY A 262 -24.46 6.27 -6.38
C GLY A 262 -23.33 7.20 -5.90
N ASP A 263 -22.62 7.81 -6.85
CA ASP A 263 -21.51 8.70 -6.55
C ASP A 263 -22.00 9.98 -5.83
N GLY A 264 -21.18 10.53 -4.95
CA GLY A 264 -21.48 11.83 -4.34
C GLY A 264 -21.38 12.94 -5.39
N VAL A 265 -20.28 12.94 -6.13
CA VAL A 265 -20.05 13.79 -7.30
C VAL A 265 -19.56 12.90 -8.44
N ASP A 266 -20.31 12.84 -9.54
CA ASP A 266 -19.91 12.24 -10.80
C ASP A 266 -19.67 13.34 -11.83
N CYS A 267 -18.42 13.51 -12.28
CA CYS A 267 -17.99 14.61 -13.15
C CYS A 267 -17.13 14.10 -14.31
N ASP A 268 -17.56 14.35 -15.54
CA ASP A 268 -16.80 13.97 -16.75
C ASP A 268 -15.61 14.90 -17.04
N GLY A 269 -15.46 15.97 -16.29
CA GLY A 269 -14.33 16.88 -16.38
C GLY A 269 -13.52 16.94 -15.09
N TYR A 270 -13.36 18.13 -14.52
CA TYR A 270 -12.54 18.34 -13.33
C TYR A 270 -13.37 18.81 -12.13
N VAL A 271 -12.88 18.47 -10.92
CA VAL A 271 -13.45 18.96 -9.67
C VAL A 271 -12.46 19.89 -8.99
N LYS A 272 -12.90 21.10 -8.64
CA LYS A 272 -12.11 22.12 -7.92
C LYS A 272 -12.80 22.53 -6.63
N LEU A 273 -12.17 22.24 -5.52
CA LEU A 273 -12.63 22.58 -4.17
C LEU A 273 -11.73 23.68 -3.63
N LEU A 274 -12.17 24.93 -3.86
CA LEU A 274 -11.37 26.14 -3.60
C LEU A 274 -11.73 26.81 -2.27
N GLY A 275 -12.71 26.25 -1.55
CA GLY A 275 -13.18 26.74 -0.27
C GLY A 275 -14.52 26.14 0.11
N GLY A 276 -15.07 26.55 1.26
CA GLY A 276 -16.30 26.02 1.79
C GLY A 276 -16.15 24.67 2.49
N LYS A 277 -17.29 24.14 2.94
CA LYS A 277 -17.36 22.86 3.63
C LYS A 277 -18.12 21.84 2.79
N ILE A 278 -17.52 20.71 2.52
CA ILE A 278 -18.10 19.63 1.71
C ILE A 278 -18.14 18.35 2.54
N GLU A 279 -19.34 17.79 2.70
CA GLU A 279 -19.58 16.53 3.39
C GLU A 279 -20.28 15.56 2.44
N ILE A 280 -19.70 14.38 2.24
CA ILE A 280 -20.20 13.36 1.30
C ILE A 280 -20.33 12.03 2.01
N THR A 281 -21.50 11.39 1.87
CA THR A 281 -21.76 10.05 2.39
C THR A 281 -22.37 9.19 1.28
N THR A 282 -21.72 8.06 0.97
CA THR A 282 -22.22 7.07 0.03
C THR A 282 -22.08 5.66 0.61
N ALA A 283 -22.97 4.73 0.23
CA ALA A 283 -23.00 3.38 0.77
C ALA A 283 -23.17 2.28 -0.30
N GLY A 284 -23.25 2.62 -1.57
CA GLY A 284 -23.32 1.66 -2.67
C GLY A 284 -22.00 0.96 -2.91
N GLU A 285 -22.02 -0.22 -3.55
CA GLU A 285 -20.84 -0.93 -4.03
C GLU A 285 -20.21 -0.20 -5.22
N ASP A 286 -18.89 -0.17 -5.29
CA ASP A 286 -18.07 0.50 -6.31
C ASP A 286 -18.43 1.97 -6.57
N VAL A 287 -18.99 2.68 -5.57
CA VAL A 287 -19.31 4.10 -5.66
C VAL A 287 -18.13 4.98 -5.25
N LYS A 288 -18.16 6.23 -5.70
CA LYS A 288 -17.11 7.21 -5.38
C LYS A 288 -17.71 8.40 -4.65
N GLY A 289 -17.03 8.85 -3.59
CA GLY A 289 -17.41 10.11 -2.95
C GLY A 289 -17.30 11.26 -3.95
N VAL A 290 -16.12 11.42 -4.54
CA VAL A 290 -15.85 12.36 -5.64
C VAL A 290 -15.21 11.61 -6.79
N LYS A 291 -15.86 11.62 -7.95
CA LYS A 291 -15.34 11.10 -9.21
C LYS A 291 -15.15 12.24 -10.20
N ALA A 292 -13.95 12.35 -10.75
CA ALA A 292 -13.64 13.25 -11.86
C ALA A 292 -12.93 12.45 -12.95
N ALA A 293 -13.37 12.58 -14.19
CA ALA A 293 -12.68 11.96 -15.31
C ALA A 293 -11.31 12.62 -15.61
N LYS A 294 -11.11 13.86 -15.13
CA LYS A 294 -9.84 14.59 -15.18
C LYS A 294 -9.30 14.81 -13.76
N ASN A 295 -8.85 16.01 -13.45
CA ASN A 295 -8.17 16.33 -12.21
C ASN A 295 -9.14 16.64 -11.07
N VAL A 296 -8.73 16.26 -9.86
CA VAL A 296 -9.30 16.76 -8.61
C VAL A 296 -8.29 17.69 -7.93
N ILE A 297 -8.71 18.91 -7.61
CA ILE A 297 -7.88 19.93 -6.98
C ILE A 297 -8.57 20.38 -5.69
N VAL A 298 -7.84 20.34 -4.58
CA VAL A 298 -8.26 20.88 -3.29
C VAL A 298 -7.32 22.01 -2.91
N ASP A 299 -7.89 23.22 -2.78
CA ASP A 299 -7.15 24.44 -2.41
C ASP A 299 -8.00 25.32 -1.48
N GLY A 300 -7.89 25.07 -0.19
CA GLY A 300 -8.56 25.85 0.85
C GLY A 300 -9.92 25.30 1.32
N ALA A 301 -10.44 24.23 0.74
CA ALA A 301 -11.70 23.61 1.16
C ALA A 301 -11.54 22.68 2.37
N GLU A 302 -12.63 22.49 3.13
CA GLU A 302 -12.79 21.40 4.09
C GLU A 302 -13.65 20.30 3.44
N LEU A 303 -13.04 19.17 3.12
CA LEU A 303 -13.68 18.01 2.52
C LEU A 303 -13.74 16.85 3.51
N SER A 304 -14.93 16.30 3.75
CA SER A 304 -15.14 15.07 4.51
C SER A 304 -15.91 14.06 3.67
N VAL A 305 -15.37 12.88 3.48
CA VAL A 305 -15.97 11.81 2.66
C VAL A 305 -16.04 10.53 3.45
N LEU A 306 -17.23 9.93 3.51
CA LEU A 306 -17.46 8.59 4.02
C LEU A 306 -18.00 7.71 2.88
N VAL A 307 -17.25 6.68 2.52
CA VAL A 307 -17.69 5.62 1.59
C VAL A 307 -17.68 4.28 2.31
N SER A 308 -18.83 3.58 2.32
CA SER A 308 -18.96 2.35 3.10
C SER A 308 -19.22 1.08 2.26
N GLY A 309 -19.45 1.21 0.98
CA GLY A 309 -19.64 0.07 0.09
C GLY A 309 -18.32 -0.59 -0.31
N ASP A 310 -18.39 -1.88 -0.66
CA ASP A 310 -17.23 -2.63 -1.13
C ASP A 310 -16.70 -2.06 -2.45
N ALA A 311 -15.41 -2.18 -2.69
CA ALA A 311 -14.70 -1.59 -3.83
C ALA A 311 -14.85 -0.07 -4.01
N SER A 312 -15.45 0.66 -3.05
CA SER A 312 -15.72 2.10 -3.18
C SER A 312 -14.45 2.96 -3.01
N LYS A 313 -14.46 4.15 -3.61
CA LYS A 313 -13.34 5.10 -3.52
C LYS A 313 -13.83 6.42 -2.92
N GLY A 314 -13.09 6.98 -1.96
CA GLY A 314 -13.39 8.31 -1.42
C GLY A 314 -13.27 9.37 -2.52
N ILE A 315 -12.11 9.41 -3.17
CA ILE A 315 -11.85 10.23 -4.37
C ILE A 315 -11.31 9.32 -5.47
N LYS A 316 -11.88 9.43 -6.67
CA LYS A 316 -11.35 8.86 -7.91
C LYS A 316 -11.03 9.99 -8.87
N SER A 317 -9.74 10.19 -9.17
CA SER A 317 -9.28 11.11 -10.20
C SER A 317 -8.80 10.32 -11.41
N GLY A 318 -9.36 10.59 -12.58
CA GLY A 318 -8.95 9.99 -13.85
C GLY A 318 -7.63 10.54 -14.40
N HIS A 319 -7.17 11.65 -13.83
CA HIS A 319 -5.87 12.26 -14.07
C HIS A 319 -5.20 12.56 -12.72
N ASP A 320 -4.78 13.81 -12.47
CA ASP A 320 -4.03 14.16 -11.28
C ASP A 320 -4.94 14.49 -10.08
N PHE A 321 -4.48 14.13 -8.89
CA PHE A 321 -5.00 14.63 -7.63
C PHE A 321 -4.01 15.62 -7.02
N ASN A 322 -4.47 16.83 -6.68
CA ASN A 322 -3.63 17.86 -6.11
C ASN A 322 -4.24 18.39 -4.81
N LEU A 323 -3.52 18.25 -3.71
CA LEU A 323 -3.82 18.93 -2.44
C LEU A 323 -2.81 20.06 -2.24
N LEU A 324 -3.29 21.29 -2.43
CA LEU A 324 -2.47 22.51 -2.30
C LEU A 324 -2.62 23.12 -0.92
N SER A 325 -3.85 23.15 -0.40
CA SER A 325 -4.18 23.64 0.94
C SER A 325 -5.58 23.13 1.37
N GLY A 326 -5.97 23.37 2.63
CA GLY A 326 -7.27 22.95 3.15
C GLY A 326 -7.18 21.68 3.99
N VAL A 327 -8.34 21.04 4.24
CA VAL A 327 -8.46 19.84 5.07
C VAL A 327 -9.24 18.78 4.31
N VAL A 328 -8.66 17.60 4.19
CA VAL A 328 -9.28 16.44 3.53
C VAL A 328 -9.33 15.28 4.50
N ASN A 329 -10.54 14.83 4.84
CA ASN A 329 -10.81 13.67 5.69
C ASN A 329 -11.57 12.63 4.87
N ILE A 330 -11.02 11.44 4.72
CA ILE A 330 -11.67 10.35 3.97
C ILE A 330 -11.67 9.08 4.80
N GLU A 331 -12.85 8.48 4.95
CA GLU A 331 -13.01 7.16 5.54
C GLU A 331 -13.63 6.21 4.50
N ALA A 332 -12.91 5.12 4.19
CA ALA A 332 -13.34 4.04 3.32
C ALA A 332 -13.44 2.76 4.16
N THR A 333 -14.67 2.26 4.37
CA THR A 333 -14.91 1.12 5.26
C THR A 333 -15.27 -0.17 4.52
N GLY A 334 -15.57 -0.09 3.22
CA GLY A 334 -15.86 -1.25 2.39
C GLY A 334 -14.65 -2.16 2.17
N ASN A 335 -14.90 -3.39 1.76
CA ASN A 335 -13.87 -4.39 1.47
C ASN A 335 -13.37 -4.27 0.04
N THR A 336 -12.21 -4.84 -0.21
CA THR A 336 -11.77 -5.19 -1.56
C THR A 336 -12.58 -6.38 -2.05
N ILE A 337 -12.99 -6.37 -3.30
CA ILE A 337 -13.65 -7.48 -3.98
C ILE A 337 -12.84 -7.90 -5.20
N VAL A 338 -12.90 -9.16 -5.58
CA VAL A 338 -12.24 -9.69 -6.78
C VAL A 338 -13.26 -9.74 -7.91
N LEU A 339 -12.98 -9.06 -9.01
CA LEU A 339 -13.84 -9.01 -10.20
C LEU A 339 -13.05 -9.49 -11.40
N GLY A 340 -13.46 -10.58 -12.03
CA GLY A 340 -12.79 -11.14 -13.22
C GLY A 340 -11.31 -11.46 -12.97
N GLY A 341 -10.97 -11.97 -11.79
CA GLY A 341 -9.60 -12.30 -11.42
C GLY A 341 -8.76 -11.12 -10.88
N ASP A 342 -9.26 -9.89 -10.93
CA ASP A 342 -8.54 -8.70 -10.47
C ASP A 342 -9.16 -8.09 -9.20
N PRO A 343 -8.34 -7.79 -8.16
CA PRO A 343 -8.81 -7.12 -6.95
C PRO A 343 -9.19 -5.65 -7.20
N SER A 344 -10.45 -5.29 -6.94
CA SER A 344 -10.91 -3.90 -6.87
C SER A 344 -10.91 -3.42 -5.43
N TYR A 345 -9.93 -2.58 -5.10
CA TYR A 345 -9.66 -2.14 -3.72
C TYR A 345 -10.59 -1.03 -3.27
N ALA A 346 -11.14 -1.13 -2.05
CA ALA A 346 -11.67 0.03 -1.36
C ALA A 346 -10.51 0.99 -1.05
N THR A 347 -10.62 2.25 -1.48
CA THR A 347 -9.48 3.18 -1.48
C THR A 347 -9.91 4.59 -1.09
N CYS A 348 -9.19 5.25 -0.19
CA CYS A 348 -9.52 6.64 0.14
C CYS A 348 -9.25 7.58 -1.05
N ILE A 349 -8.08 7.51 -1.69
CA ILE A 349 -7.75 8.29 -2.89
C ILE A 349 -7.18 7.36 -3.96
N LYS A 350 -7.92 7.16 -5.04
CA LYS A 350 -7.45 6.48 -6.26
C LYS A 350 -7.20 7.53 -7.34
N CYS A 351 -6.00 7.50 -7.92
CA CYS A 351 -5.57 8.41 -8.98
C CYS A 351 -4.96 7.61 -10.14
N ASP A 352 -5.36 7.87 -11.37
CA ASP A 352 -4.84 7.17 -12.54
C ASP A 352 -3.55 7.80 -13.08
N SER A 353 -3.11 8.94 -12.51
CA SER A 353 -1.87 9.63 -12.83
C SER A 353 -1.15 10.03 -11.53
N THR A 354 -0.79 11.28 -11.37
CA THR A 354 0.04 11.79 -10.28
C THR A 354 -0.78 12.27 -9.09
N VAL A 355 -0.36 11.89 -7.89
CA VAL A 355 -0.81 12.47 -6.62
C VAL A 355 0.24 13.47 -6.15
N THR A 356 -0.16 14.73 -6.00
CA THR A 356 0.68 15.80 -5.46
C THR A 356 0.11 16.34 -4.16
N ILE A 357 0.91 16.33 -3.09
CA ILE A 357 0.60 16.96 -1.81
C ILE A 357 1.65 18.02 -1.56
N SER A 358 1.25 19.30 -1.65
CA SER A 358 2.14 20.43 -1.46
C SER A 358 1.72 21.34 -0.30
N GLY A 359 0.74 20.91 0.48
CA GLY A 359 0.27 21.59 1.67
C GLY A 359 -1.03 21.00 2.20
N GLY A 360 -1.62 21.64 3.21
CA GLY A 360 -2.87 21.23 3.82
C GLY A 360 -2.76 20.04 4.78
N MET A 361 -3.92 19.56 5.20
CA MET A 361 -4.04 18.41 6.11
C MET A 361 -4.80 17.28 5.41
N LEU A 362 -4.23 16.09 5.39
CA LEU A 362 -4.82 14.88 4.80
C LEU A 362 -4.96 13.79 5.87
N SER A 363 -6.18 13.36 6.14
CA SER A 363 -6.49 12.26 7.03
C SER A 363 -7.23 11.17 6.28
N LEU A 364 -6.62 9.99 6.16
CA LEU A 364 -7.15 8.86 5.42
C LEU A 364 -7.31 7.65 6.35
N LYS A 365 -8.47 7.02 6.32
CA LYS A 365 -8.75 5.83 7.11
C LYS A 365 -9.41 4.77 6.23
N ALA A 366 -8.73 3.63 6.04
CA ALA A 366 -9.24 2.49 5.31
C ALA A 366 -9.32 1.27 6.24
N THR A 367 -10.52 0.76 6.51
CA THR A 367 -10.74 -0.28 7.52
C THR A 367 -11.17 -1.62 6.96
N GLY A 368 -11.69 -1.67 5.74
CA GLY A 368 -12.08 -2.90 5.08
C GLY A 368 -10.88 -3.76 4.66
N ILE A 369 -11.17 -5.02 4.26
CA ILE A 369 -10.17 -5.98 3.79
C ILE A 369 -9.31 -5.34 2.69
N ALA A 370 -8.01 -5.37 2.87
CA ALA A 370 -7.00 -4.83 1.96
C ALA A 370 -7.21 -3.36 1.53
N GLY A 371 -7.94 -2.58 2.34
CA GLY A 371 -8.23 -1.18 2.07
C GLY A 371 -6.97 -0.33 1.90
N ARG A 372 -7.01 0.65 1.00
CA ARG A 372 -5.87 1.50 0.66
C ARG A 372 -6.10 2.96 1.07
N GLY A 373 -5.02 3.61 1.54
CA GLY A 373 -5.04 5.07 1.76
C GLY A 373 -4.95 5.82 0.42
N ILE A 374 -3.80 5.77 -0.23
CA ILE A 374 -3.55 6.35 -1.56
C ILE A 374 -3.15 5.23 -2.53
N SER A 375 -3.71 5.27 -3.75
CA SER A 375 -3.30 4.40 -4.85
C SER A 375 -3.16 5.24 -6.12
N ALA A 376 -1.93 5.42 -6.58
CA ALA A 376 -1.59 6.16 -7.80
C ALA A 376 -0.97 5.23 -8.84
N ASP A 377 -1.48 5.27 -10.06
CA ASP A 377 -0.91 4.54 -11.21
C ASP A 377 0.28 5.32 -11.84
N GLY A 378 0.46 6.57 -11.43
CA GLY A 378 1.60 7.43 -11.74
C GLY A 378 2.52 7.66 -10.56
N ASP A 379 3.00 8.89 -10.45
CA ASP A 379 3.90 9.33 -9.38
C ASP A 379 3.13 9.74 -8.12
N VAL A 380 3.81 9.71 -6.98
CA VAL A 380 3.36 10.34 -5.73
C VAL A 380 4.43 11.30 -5.28
N ASP A 381 4.13 12.60 -5.30
CA ASP A 381 5.04 13.67 -4.91
C ASP A 381 4.49 14.40 -3.68
N ILE A 382 5.19 14.29 -2.56
CA ILE A 382 4.86 14.94 -1.29
C ILE A 382 5.95 15.94 -0.96
N THR A 383 5.61 17.23 -1.02
CA THR A 383 6.59 18.31 -0.80
C THR A 383 6.36 19.08 0.48
N ASP A 384 5.14 19.03 1.05
CA ASP A 384 4.79 19.70 2.29
C ASP A 384 3.41 19.18 2.79
N GLY A 385 2.93 19.71 3.91
CA GLY A 385 1.63 19.37 4.51
C GLY A 385 1.74 18.33 5.62
N THR A 386 0.57 18.00 6.18
CA THR A 386 0.47 16.97 7.23
C THR A 386 -0.41 15.85 6.74
N THR A 387 0.11 14.61 6.77
CA THR A 387 -0.66 13.45 6.34
C THR A 387 -0.75 12.40 7.45
N THR A 388 -1.96 11.92 7.71
CA THR A 388 -2.20 10.78 8.60
C THR A 388 -2.95 9.70 7.83
N ILE A 389 -2.37 8.51 7.73
CA ILE A 389 -2.97 7.36 7.04
C ILE A 389 -3.09 6.20 8.01
N VAL A 390 -4.29 5.62 8.12
CA VAL A 390 -4.56 4.44 8.95
C VAL A 390 -5.23 3.38 8.09
N CYS A 391 -4.57 2.23 7.90
CA CYS A 391 -5.16 1.09 7.23
C CYS A 391 -5.13 -0.13 8.16
N SER A 392 -6.31 -0.72 8.42
CA SER A 392 -6.45 -1.80 9.41
C SER A 392 -6.94 -3.13 8.82
N GLY A 393 -7.36 -3.16 7.57
CA GLY A 393 -7.88 -4.36 6.92
C GLY A 393 -6.79 -5.42 6.70
N ASN A 394 -7.12 -6.68 7.00
CA ASN A 394 -6.24 -7.82 6.73
C ASN A 394 -6.13 -8.11 5.23
N SER A 395 -5.10 -8.85 4.86
CA SER A 395 -4.99 -9.45 3.54
C SER A 395 -5.96 -10.63 3.37
N GLU A 396 -6.28 -10.93 2.13
CA GLU A 396 -7.02 -12.12 1.76
C GLU A 396 -6.36 -12.79 0.56
N THR A 397 -6.55 -14.11 0.40
CA THR A 397 -6.03 -14.87 -0.76
C THR A 397 -7.13 -15.04 -1.79
N TYR A 398 -6.74 -15.11 -3.05
CA TYR A 398 -7.64 -15.36 -4.17
C TYR A 398 -6.91 -16.18 -5.24
N ASP A 399 -7.67 -16.81 -6.13
CA ASP A 399 -7.11 -17.47 -7.32
C ASP A 399 -7.28 -16.53 -8.52
N PRO A 400 -6.21 -15.94 -9.06
CA PRO A 400 -6.30 -15.04 -10.22
C PRO A 400 -6.73 -15.74 -11.51
N THR A 401 -6.80 -17.07 -11.53
CA THR A 401 -7.28 -17.84 -12.69
C THR A 401 -8.78 -18.11 -12.63
N TYR A 402 -9.46 -17.73 -11.53
CA TYR A 402 -10.89 -17.91 -11.35
C TYR A 402 -11.64 -16.75 -12.01
N ASP A 403 -12.17 -17.01 -13.21
CA ASP A 403 -13.06 -16.08 -13.92
C ASP A 403 -14.49 -16.24 -13.35
N GLU A 404 -14.90 -15.37 -12.43
CA GLU A 404 -16.31 -15.34 -11.97
C GLU A 404 -17.17 -14.74 -13.09
N ILE A 405 -17.82 -15.61 -13.86
CA ILE A 405 -18.79 -15.20 -14.87
C ILE A 405 -20.01 -14.58 -14.15
N LEU A 406 -20.05 -13.26 -14.10
CA LEU A 406 -21.17 -12.50 -13.56
C LEU A 406 -22.49 -12.87 -14.28
N GLY A 407 -23.38 -13.60 -13.61
CA GLY A 407 -24.79 -13.71 -13.95
C GLY A 407 -25.21 -14.91 -14.79
N GLY A 408 -24.69 -16.08 -14.52
CA GLY A 408 -25.28 -17.37 -14.92
C GLY A 408 -25.84 -18.09 -13.69
N GLU A 409 -26.95 -18.79 -13.83
CA GLU A 409 -27.45 -19.76 -12.84
C GLU A 409 -26.27 -20.64 -12.40
N GLU A 410 -26.22 -21.04 -11.11
CA GLU A 410 -25.21 -21.97 -10.58
C GLU A 410 -25.13 -23.22 -11.49
N GLU A 411 -24.21 -23.19 -12.46
CA GLU A 411 -23.75 -24.42 -13.05
C GLU A 411 -22.86 -25.08 -11.99
N GLU A 412 -23.25 -26.28 -11.53
CA GLU A 412 -22.38 -27.12 -10.70
C GLU A 412 -21.00 -27.16 -11.37
N GLU A 413 -19.92 -26.83 -10.64
CA GLU A 413 -18.53 -27.00 -11.05
C GLU A 413 -18.39 -28.32 -11.81
N PRO A 414 -17.74 -28.35 -12.98
CA PRO A 414 -17.56 -29.60 -13.72
C PRO A 414 -16.77 -30.57 -12.85
N LYS A 415 -17.46 -31.59 -12.34
CA LYS A 415 -16.85 -32.61 -11.50
C LYS A 415 -15.68 -33.23 -12.24
N SER A 416 -14.48 -33.15 -11.65
CA SER A 416 -13.31 -33.83 -12.17
C SER A 416 -13.41 -35.33 -11.89
N TYR A 417 -13.05 -36.14 -12.85
CA TYR A 417 -13.13 -37.62 -12.79
C TYR A 417 -11.77 -38.26 -13.12
N VAL A 418 -10.75 -37.85 -12.38
CA VAL A 418 -9.37 -38.28 -12.60
C VAL A 418 -9.01 -39.45 -11.69
N VAL A 419 -8.43 -40.49 -12.27
CA VAL A 419 -7.82 -41.56 -11.50
C VAL A 419 -6.32 -41.32 -11.40
N TYR A 420 -5.83 -41.33 -10.18
CA TYR A 420 -4.41 -41.21 -9.85
C TYR A 420 -3.88 -42.52 -9.32
N VAL A 421 -2.70 -42.98 -9.76
CA VAL A 421 -2.07 -44.23 -9.27
C VAL A 421 -0.59 -44.06 -9.04
N SER A 422 -0.13 -44.38 -7.83
CA SER A 422 1.29 -44.52 -7.53
C SER A 422 1.73 -45.98 -7.58
N VAL A 423 2.90 -46.24 -8.18
CA VAL A 423 3.47 -47.55 -8.35
C VAL A 423 4.75 -47.73 -7.53
N PRO A 424 5.07 -48.92 -6.98
CA PRO A 424 6.25 -49.13 -6.16
C PRO A 424 7.53 -48.94 -6.97
N SER A 425 8.49 -48.21 -6.45
CA SER A 425 9.78 -47.91 -7.06
C SER A 425 10.75 -49.13 -7.07
N SER A 426 10.56 -50.09 -6.12
CA SER A 426 11.35 -51.31 -6.04
C SER A 426 10.49 -52.45 -5.51
N THR A 427 10.80 -53.70 -5.90
CA THR A 427 10.17 -54.88 -5.30
C THR A 427 11.11 -55.46 -4.23
N THR A 428 10.61 -55.64 -3.01
CA THR A 428 11.34 -56.36 -1.96
C THR A 428 11.49 -57.83 -2.36
N SER A 429 12.70 -58.31 -2.62
CA SER A 429 12.98 -59.75 -2.76
C SER A 429 13.21 -60.35 -1.38
N ASN A 430 12.59 -61.53 -1.08
CA ASN A 430 12.79 -62.28 0.17
C ASN A 430 14.22 -62.88 0.29
N ARG A 431 15.22 -62.26 -0.29
CA ARG A 431 16.65 -62.63 -0.15
C ARG A 431 17.42 -61.46 0.49
N PRO A 432 18.21 -61.66 1.52
CA PRO A 432 19.04 -60.62 2.10
C PRO A 432 20.07 -60.11 1.07
N GLY A 433 20.00 -58.81 0.74
CA GLY A 433 21.02 -58.11 -0.08
C GLY A 433 20.71 -57.88 -1.56
N GLY A 434 19.49 -58.13 -2.05
CA GLY A 434 19.15 -57.95 -3.48
C GLY A 434 18.15 -56.83 -3.72
N THR A 435 18.54 -55.70 -4.22
CA THR A 435 17.67 -54.70 -4.84
C THR A 435 17.30 -55.15 -6.25
N SER A 436 16.02 -55.47 -6.52
CA SER A 436 15.53 -55.70 -7.87
C SER A 436 14.75 -54.51 -8.37
N SER A 437 14.92 -54.15 -9.66
CA SER A 437 14.15 -53.08 -10.33
C SER A 437 12.65 -53.34 -10.23
N SER A 438 11.85 -52.26 -10.13
CA SER A 438 10.39 -52.35 -10.13
C SER A 438 9.85 -53.21 -11.29
N ALA A 439 8.85 -54.03 -11.01
CA ALA A 439 8.10 -54.75 -12.04
C ALA A 439 7.18 -53.82 -12.84
N TRP A 440 6.88 -52.64 -12.32
CA TRP A 440 6.04 -51.61 -12.94
C TRP A 440 6.88 -50.67 -13.80
N LYS A 441 7.11 -51.07 -15.08
CA LYS A 441 7.89 -50.27 -16.05
C LYS A 441 7.04 -49.29 -16.83
N SER A 442 5.76 -49.61 -17.03
CA SER A 442 4.75 -48.83 -17.72
C SER A 442 3.45 -48.96 -16.94
N VAL A 443 2.51 -48.04 -17.08
CA VAL A 443 1.23 -48.09 -16.42
C VAL A 443 0.13 -47.96 -17.48
N TYR A 444 -0.69 -48.98 -17.57
CA TYR A 444 -1.82 -49.06 -18.48
C TYR A 444 -3.11 -49.24 -17.69
N LEU A 445 -4.16 -48.57 -18.07
CA LEU A 445 -5.49 -48.67 -17.49
C LEU A 445 -6.35 -49.55 -18.38
N TYR A 446 -6.94 -50.57 -17.80
CA TYR A 446 -7.83 -51.54 -18.48
C TYR A 446 -9.19 -51.57 -17.79
N ASN A 447 -10.25 -51.81 -18.58
CA ASN A 447 -11.57 -52.11 -18.06
C ASN A 447 -11.72 -53.60 -17.75
N ASN A 448 -12.82 -54.01 -17.09
CA ASN A 448 -13.08 -55.42 -16.71
C ASN A 448 -13.21 -56.39 -17.90
N SER A 449 -13.48 -55.88 -19.10
CA SER A 449 -13.50 -56.70 -20.35
C SER A 449 -12.09 -56.86 -20.95
N ASN A 450 -11.02 -56.51 -20.21
CA ASN A 450 -9.63 -56.55 -20.66
C ASN A 450 -9.31 -55.69 -21.88
N THR A 451 -10.07 -54.59 -22.06
CA THR A 451 -9.83 -53.59 -23.10
C THR A 451 -8.96 -52.46 -22.52
N LEU A 452 -7.92 -52.06 -23.28
CA LEU A 452 -7.08 -50.91 -22.91
C LEU A 452 -7.91 -49.62 -22.99
N VAL A 453 -7.97 -48.92 -21.87
CA VAL A 453 -8.65 -47.61 -21.76
C VAL A 453 -7.62 -46.50 -22.04
N ALA A 454 -6.47 -46.53 -21.37
CA ALA A 454 -5.42 -45.56 -21.54
C ALA A 454 -4.02 -46.09 -21.22
N THR A 455 -3.02 -45.47 -21.85
CA THR A 455 -1.62 -45.57 -21.41
C THR A 455 -1.31 -44.36 -20.57
N LEU A 456 -0.99 -44.52 -19.28
CA LEU A 456 -0.74 -43.42 -18.36
C LEU A 456 0.70 -42.93 -18.53
N THR A 457 0.86 -41.84 -19.25
CA THR A 457 2.16 -41.15 -19.45
C THR A 457 2.28 -39.90 -18.63
N ASN A 458 1.15 -39.29 -18.29
CA ASN A 458 1.07 -38.07 -17.46
C ASN A 458 1.40 -38.40 -16.01
N LYS A 459 2.18 -37.54 -15.36
CA LYS A 459 2.62 -37.70 -13.98
C LYS A 459 2.45 -36.40 -13.22
N VAL A 460 2.08 -36.52 -11.95
CA VAL A 460 2.06 -35.44 -11.00
C VAL A 460 2.69 -35.89 -9.68
N VAL A 461 3.35 -35.01 -8.98
CA VAL A 461 3.92 -35.30 -7.65
C VAL A 461 3.05 -34.58 -6.61
N ILE A 462 2.42 -35.35 -5.71
CA ILE A 462 1.58 -34.85 -4.65
C ILE A 462 2.12 -35.42 -3.34
N ASN A 463 2.40 -34.56 -2.35
CA ASN A 463 2.97 -34.96 -1.06
C ASN A 463 4.16 -35.91 -1.18
N ASN A 464 5.12 -35.57 -2.03
CA ASN A 464 6.35 -36.33 -2.31
C ASN A 464 6.10 -37.72 -2.92
N THR A 465 4.86 -38.02 -3.39
CA THR A 465 4.49 -39.27 -4.07
C THR A 465 4.21 -39.01 -5.55
N THR A 466 4.87 -39.71 -6.44
CA THR A 466 4.61 -39.61 -7.87
C THR A 466 3.39 -40.46 -8.26
N PHE A 467 2.39 -39.81 -8.80
CA PHE A 467 1.20 -40.47 -9.37
C PHE A 467 1.24 -40.38 -10.90
N TYR A 468 0.85 -41.46 -11.55
CA TYR A 468 0.37 -41.47 -12.93
C TYR A 468 -1.12 -41.17 -12.92
N TYR A 469 -1.64 -40.47 -13.91
CA TYR A 469 -3.06 -40.12 -13.91
C TYR A 469 -3.71 -40.16 -15.28
N TYR A 470 -5.03 -40.36 -15.26
CA TYR A 470 -5.90 -40.31 -16.43
C TYR A 470 -7.22 -39.69 -16.07
N ASP A 471 -7.65 -38.72 -16.87
CA ASP A 471 -8.94 -38.01 -16.73
C ASP A 471 -9.97 -38.71 -17.63
N PHE A 472 -11.04 -39.18 -17.05
CA PHE A 472 -12.16 -39.81 -17.75
C PHE A 472 -13.09 -38.78 -18.38
N GLY A 473 -13.07 -37.49 -17.96
CA GLY A 473 -13.93 -36.43 -18.42
C GLY A 473 -15.42 -36.59 -18.05
N SER A 474 -15.82 -37.66 -17.40
CA SER A 474 -17.18 -37.95 -16.92
C SER A 474 -17.19 -39.05 -15.89
N GLU A 475 -18.25 -39.11 -15.07
CA GLU A 475 -18.46 -40.19 -14.09
C GLU A 475 -18.41 -41.56 -14.71
N GLN A 476 -17.70 -42.49 -14.06
CA GLN A 476 -17.54 -43.86 -14.49
C GLN A 476 -18.21 -44.83 -13.54
N THR A 477 -18.98 -45.75 -14.08
CA THR A 477 -19.69 -46.79 -13.31
C THR A 477 -19.08 -48.19 -13.51
N GLY A 478 -17.95 -48.30 -14.24
CA GLY A 478 -17.30 -49.56 -14.59
C GLY A 478 -16.29 -50.03 -13.52
N THR A 479 -15.75 -51.23 -13.72
CA THR A 479 -14.65 -51.79 -12.96
C THR A 479 -13.37 -51.74 -13.81
N TYR A 480 -12.28 -51.26 -13.21
CA TYR A 480 -10.98 -51.04 -13.87
C TYR A 480 -9.84 -51.67 -13.09
N TYR A 481 -8.68 -51.83 -13.73
CA TYR A 481 -7.45 -52.27 -13.09
C TYR A 481 -6.24 -51.78 -13.89
N PHE A 482 -5.09 -51.68 -13.23
CA PHE A 482 -3.87 -51.26 -13.91
C PHE A 482 -3.04 -52.51 -14.35
N LYS A 483 -2.33 -52.37 -15.48
CA LYS A 483 -1.32 -53.33 -15.96
C LYS A 483 0.01 -52.63 -16.16
N SER A 484 1.06 -53.46 -16.19
CA SER A 484 2.36 -53.07 -16.66
C SER A 484 2.85 -54.04 -17.76
N ASP A 485 4.00 -53.73 -18.35
CA ASP A 485 4.69 -54.65 -19.26
C ASP A 485 4.98 -55.96 -18.57
N ASN A 486 5.04 -57.05 -19.36
CA ASN A 486 5.38 -58.33 -18.83
C ASN A 486 6.76 -58.33 -18.18
N TYR A 487 6.86 -58.98 -17.03
CA TYR A 487 8.07 -59.08 -16.23
C TYR A 487 8.66 -60.49 -16.27
N THR A 488 9.89 -60.65 -16.72
CA THR A 488 10.57 -61.96 -16.77
C THR A 488 11.49 -62.12 -15.57
N SER A 489 11.30 -63.20 -14.82
CA SER A 489 12.16 -63.60 -13.70
C SER A 489 12.62 -65.06 -13.91
N GLY A 490 13.91 -65.26 -14.13
CA GLY A 490 14.47 -66.57 -14.51
C GLY A 490 13.92 -66.98 -15.90
N ARG A 491 13.26 -68.21 -15.96
CA ARG A 491 12.66 -68.75 -17.16
C ARG A 491 11.15 -68.44 -17.30
N THR A 492 10.56 -67.70 -16.37
CA THR A 492 9.12 -67.46 -16.33
C THR A 492 8.83 -65.95 -16.62
N THR A 493 7.95 -65.75 -17.59
CA THR A 493 7.41 -64.42 -17.90
C THR A 493 6.06 -64.26 -17.21
N TYR A 494 5.90 -63.19 -16.46
CA TYR A 494 4.69 -62.89 -15.71
C TYR A 494 3.98 -61.68 -16.31
N THR A 495 2.64 -61.77 -16.38
CA THR A 495 1.77 -60.62 -16.59
C THR A 495 1.66 -59.85 -15.28
N ILE A 496 1.84 -58.56 -15.27
CA ILE A 496 1.80 -57.68 -14.11
C ILE A 496 0.51 -56.89 -14.13
N GLN A 497 -0.29 -57.02 -13.08
CA GLN A 497 -1.55 -56.25 -12.92
C GLN A 497 -1.82 -55.89 -11.47
N SER A 498 -2.71 -54.88 -11.26
CA SER A 498 -3.30 -54.58 -9.93
C SER A 498 -4.56 -55.40 -9.67
N SER A 499 -5.03 -55.45 -8.45
CA SER A 499 -6.45 -55.76 -8.16
C SER A 499 -7.35 -54.70 -8.79
N SER A 500 -8.61 -55.07 -8.98
CA SER A 500 -9.60 -54.16 -9.60
C SER A 500 -10.09 -53.10 -8.61
N PHE A 501 -10.51 -51.96 -9.13
CA PHE A 501 -11.24 -50.91 -8.43
C PHE A 501 -12.52 -50.58 -9.18
N THR A 502 -13.52 -50.05 -8.48
CA THR A 502 -14.81 -49.66 -9.07
C THR A 502 -14.94 -48.15 -9.18
N ALA A 503 -15.80 -47.79 -10.04
CA ALA A 503 -16.37 -46.50 -10.41
C ALA A 503 -15.90 -45.26 -9.64
N LEU A 504 -15.64 -44.18 -10.42
CA LEU A 504 -15.24 -42.88 -9.93
C LEU A 504 -16.41 -41.93 -10.01
N SER A 505 -16.86 -41.47 -8.87
CA SER A 505 -17.81 -40.35 -8.76
C SER A 505 -17.10 -39.00 -8.51
N SER A 506 -15.79 -39.04 -8.36
CA SER A 506 -14.89 -37.91 -8.15
C SER A 506 -13.44 -38.38 -8.39
N ASP A 507 -12.49 -37.48 -8.28
CA ASP A 507 -11.05 -37.78 -8.30
C ASP A 507 -10.69 -38.80 -7.24
N THR A 508 -9.96 -39.85 -7.63
CA THR A 508 -9.62 -40.97 -6.75
C THR A 508 -8.14 -41.31 -6.85
N TYR A 509 -7.50 -41.48 -5.71
CA TYR A 509 -6.09 -41.76 -5.55
C TYR A 509 -5.84 -43.21 -5.11
N TYR A 510 -5.03 -43.95 -5.85
CA TYR A 510 -4.69 -45.32 -5.57
C TYR A 510 -3.19 -45.51 -5.37
N GLN A 511 -2.83 -46.39 -4.45
CA GLN A 511 -1.48 -46.84 -4.23
C GLN A 511 -1.36 -48.34 -4.48
N ILE A 512 -0.47 -48.73 -5.42
CA ILE A 512 -0.16 -50.15 -5.67
C ILE A 512 0.88 -50.62 -4.65
N ALA A 513 0.58 -51.73 -3.93
CA ALA A 513 1.46 -52.29 -2.93
C ALA A 513 2.71 -52.91 -3.56
N SER A 514 3.79 -53.07 -2.78
CA SER A 514 5.02 -53.75 -3.26
C SER A 514 4.92 -55.29 -3.25
N ASN A 515 3.93 -55.85 -2.51
CA ASN A 515 3.65 -57.26 -2.44
C ASN A 515 2.60 -57.70 -3.48
N TYR A 516 2.70 -58.94 -3.91
CA TYR A 516 1.80 -59.54 -4.92
C TYR A 516 1.45 -61.00 -4.60
N SER A 517 0.31 -61.45 -5.09
CA SER A 517 -0.06 -62.87 -5.22
C SER A 517 0.25 -63.37 -6.63
N THR A 518 0.54 -64.68 -6.76
CA THR A 518 0.81 -65.27 -8.06
C THR A 518 -0.18 -66.39 -8.33
N SER A 519 -0.82 -66.33 -9.50
CA SER A 519 -1.69 -67.38 -10.00
C SER A 519 -1.26 -67.72 -11.45
N GLY A 520 -0.70 -68.90 -11.66
CA GLY A 520 -0.11 -69.26 -12.92
C GLY A 520 1.01 -68.32 -13.38
N SER A 521 0.84 -67.66 -14.50
CA SER A 521 1.78 -66.67 -15.04
C SER A 521 1.37 -65.23 -14.76
N THR A 522 0.43 -64.96 -13.83
CA THR A 522 -0.05 -63.64 -13.49
C THR A 522 0.36 -63.26 -12.07
N ARG A 523 0.97 -62.11 -11.91
CA ARG A 523 1.22 -61.45 -10.62
C ARG A 523 0.21 -60.33 -10.41
N THR A 524 -0.59 -60.43 -9.36
CA THR A 524 -1.60 -59.40 -8.99
C THR A 524 -1.14 -58.67 -7.75
N TYR A 525 -0.98 -57.39 -7.87
CA TYR A 525 -0.62 -56.46 -6.78
C TYR A 525 -1.88 -55.86 -6.18
N SER A 526 -1.95 -55.84 -4.86
CA SER A 526 -3.06 -55.17 -4.18
C SER A 526 -3.03 -53.68 -4.40
N ILE A 527 -4.22 -53.09 -4.55
CA ILE A 527 -4.41 -51.64 -4.68
C ILE A 527 -5.14 -51.12 -3.43
N THR A 528 -4.68 -50.01 -2.91
CA THR A 528 -5.32 -49.37 -1.76
C THR A 528 -5.82 -48.01 -2.22
N ASP A 529 -7.09 -47.72 -1.90
CA ASP A 529 -7.63 -46.39 -2.05
C ASP A 529 -7.03 -45.51 -0.97
N VAL A 530 -6.33 -44.46 -1.37
CA VAL A 530 -5.68 -43.47 -0.51
C VAL A 530 -6.24 -42.08 -0.73
N THR A 531 -7.44 -41.98 -1.34
CA THR A 531 -8.12 -40.71 -1.65
C THR A 531 -8.25 -39.84 -0.42
N GLY A 532 -8.62 -40.41 0.74
CA GLY A 532 -8.72 -39.66 2.00
C GLY A 532 -7.40 -39.06 2.51
N SER A 533 -6.25 -39.52 1.99
CA SER A 533 -4.92 -38.99 2.33
C SER A 533 -4.44 -37.91 1.34
N TYR A 534 -5.10 -37.79 0.20
CA TYR A 534 -4.71 -36.90 -0.91
C TYR A 534 -5.87 -36.02 -1.43
N ALA A 535 -7.13 -36.52 -1.40
CA ALA A 535 -8.33 -35.73 -1.65
C ALA A 535 -8.69 -34.93 -0.40
N GLY A 536 -8.58 -33.63 -0.46
CA GLY A 536 -8.79 -32.71 0.68
C GLY A 536 -7.51 -32.08 1.23
N GLY A 537 -6.35 -32.51 0.76
CA GLY A 537 -5.25 -31.58 0.66
C GLY A 537 -5.60 -30.63 -0.46
N SER A 538 -6.14 -29.46 -0.14
CA SER A 538 -6.01 -28.31 -1.01
C SER A 538 -4.56 -28.37 -1.51
N THR A 539 -4.34 -28.74 -2.78
CA THR A 539 -3.14 -28.31 -3.45
C THR A 539 -3.21 -26.81 -3.27
N ALA A 540 -2.38 -26.25 -2.38
CA ALA A 540 -2.10 -24.85 -2.44
C ALA A 540 -1.71 -24.63 -3.90
N SER A 541 -2.64 -24.08 -4.65
CA SER A 541 -2.45 -23.82 -6.06
C SER A 541 -1.20 -22.97 -6.12
N SER A 542 -0.25 -23.33 -7.00
CA SER A 542 0.86 -22.42 -7.30
C SER A 542 0.36 -21.12 -7.93
N THR A 543 -0.96 -20.94 -8.03
CA THR A 543 -1.69 -19.79 -8.57
C THR A 543 -2.40 -18.96 -7.49
N GLU A 544 -2.43 -19.40 -6.21
CA GLU A 544 -2.93 -18.51 -5.15
C GLU A 544 -2.07 -17.26 -5.04
N ASP A 545 -2.71 -16.12 -5.07
CA ASP A 545 -2.12 -14.81 -4.81
C ASP A 545 -2.81 -14.16 -3.61
N SER A 546 -2.30 -13.06 -3.12
CA SER A 546 -2.90 -12.31 -2.03
C SER A 546 -3.01 -10.83 -2.38
N TYR A 547 -4.09 -10.22 -1.90
CA TYR A 547 -4.22 -8.78 -1.90
C TYR A 547 -4.19 -8.24 -0.48
N ALA A 548 -3.46 -7.15 -0.27
CA ALA A 548 -3.20 -6.59 1.04
C ALA A 548 -3.36 -5.06 1.06
N ALA A 549 -3.58 -4.55 2.26
CA ALA A 549 -3.69 -3.12 2.49
C ALA A 549 -2.36 -2.39 2.19
N ALA A 550 -2.49 -1.16 1.69
CA ALA A 550 -1.37 -0.25 1.53
C ALA A 550 -1.75 1.15 2.03
N GLY A 551 -0.85 1.76 2.81
CA GLY A 551 -1.00 3.17 3.16
C GLY A 551 -0.88 4.05 1.92
N ILE A 552 0.24 3.92 1.19
CA ILE A 552 0.48 4.54 -0.11
C ILE A 552 0.94 3.46 -1.09
N LYS A 553 0.23 3.30 -2.20
CA LYS A 553 0.64 2.51 -3.36
C LYS A 553 0.99 3.46 -4.50
N CYS A 554 2.19 3.32 -5.06
CA CYS A 554 2.69 4.13 -6.16
C CYS A 554 3.30 3.22 -7.23
N ASP A 555 2.84 3.32 -8.48
CA ASP A 555 3.32 2.42 -9.53
C ASP A 555 4.61 2.91 -10.20
N LYS A 556 4.89 4.23 -10.11
CA LYS A 556 6.09 4.79 -10.75
C LYS A 556 7.07 5.36 -9.75
N LYS A 557 7.09 6.65 -9.54
CA LYS A 557 8.05 7.30 -8.66
C LYS A 557 7.37 7.83 -7.41
N PHE A 558 7.90 7.49 -6.25
CA PHE A 558 7.55 8.11 -4.98
C PHE A 558 8.61 9.13 -4.58
N THR A 559 8.20 10.34 -4.23
CA THR A 559 9.10 11.39 -3.70
C THR A 559 8.52 11.96 -2.40
N LEU A 560 9.34 12.03 -1.36
CA LEU A 560 9.06 12.76 -0.13
C LEU A 560 10.16 13.78 0.10
N SER A 561 9.83 15.07 0.14
CA SER A 561 10.80 16.15 0.33
C SER A 561 10.46 17.14 1.44
N GLY A 562 9.29 17.05 2.06
CA GLY A 562 8.88 17.93 3.15
C GLY A 562 7.60 17.45 3.84
N GLY A 563 7.17 18.20 4.86
CA GLY A 563 5.96 17.92 5.64
C GLY A 563 6.13 16.91 6.78
N GLU A 564 5.01 16.63 7.46
CA GLU A 564 4.95 15.68 8.58
C GLU A 564 3.94 14.57 8.24
N HIS A 565 4.39 13.31 8.24
CA HIS A 565 3.58 12.20 7.74
C HIS A 565 3.59 11.03 8.71
N THR A 566 2.40 10.52 9.02
CA THR A 566 2.23 9.34 9.88
C THR A 566 1.41 8.29 9.15
N ILE A 567 1.93 7.07 9.07
CA ILE A 567 1.26 5.92 8.46
C ILE A 567 1.15 4.81 9.51
N THR A 568 -0.05 4.30 9.75
CA THR A 568 -0.29 3.19 10.68
C THR A 568 -0.97 2.04 9.95
N MET A 569 -0.33 0.86 9.98
CA MET A 569 -0.79 -0.35 9.33
C MET A 569 -0.96 -1.47 10.36
N SER A 570 -2.15 -2.06 10.44
CA SER A 570 -2.38 -3.19 11.36
C SER A 570 -2.83 -4.48 10.66
N GLY A 571 -3.19 -4.43 9.40
CA GLY A 571 -3.57 -5.59 8.62
C GLY A 571 -2.38 -6.52 8.30
N SER A 572 -2.65 -7.83 8.15
CA SER A 572 -1.64 -8.79 7.69
C SER A 572 -1.11 -8.43 6.30
N GLU A 573 0.15 -8.77 6.01
CA GLU A 573 0.87 -8.54 4.74
C GLU A 573 0.89 -7.07 4.29
N SER A 574 0.37 -6.12 5.08
CA SER A 574 0.19 -4.72 4.69
C SER A 574 1.52 -4.02 4.43
N LYS A 575 1.48 -3.01 3.56
CA LYS A 575 2.63 -2.16 3.26
C LYS A 575 2.33 -0.71 3.65
N GLY A 576 3.22 -0.08 4.44
CA GLY A 576 3.08 1.35 4.75
C GLY A 576 3.17 2.18 3.46
N ILE A 577 4.31 2.09 2.78
CA ILE A 577 4.53 2.64 1.44
C ILE A 577 4.97 1.50 0.52
N LYS A 578 4.24 1.25 -0.56
CA LYS A 578 4.61 0.32 -1.62
C LYS A 578 4.85 1.08 -2.91
N VAL A 579 6.05 0.97 -3.46
CA VAL A 579 6.47 1.60 -4.71
C VAL A 579 6.92 0.52 -5.69
N GLU A 580 6.28 0.45 -6.86
CA GLU A 580 6.72 -0.50 -7.91
C GLU A 580 7.90 0.05 -8.71
N GLY A 581 7.98 1.36 -8.89
CA GLY A 581 9.11 2.04 -9.52
C GLY A 581 10.22 2.40 -8.53
N THR A 582 10.57 3.67 -8.43
CA THR A 582 11.68 4.17 -7.60
C THR A 582 11.18 5.03 -6.45
N ALA A 583 11.88 4.98 -5.32
CA ALA A 583 11.57 5.80 -4.15
C ALA A 583 12.70 6.77 -3.83
N LEU A 584 12.35 8.02 -3.54
CA LEU A 584 13.26 9.10 -3.20
C LEU A 584 12.79 9.82 -1.94
N PHE A 585 13.63 9.86 -0.92
CA PHE A 585 13.43 10.60 0.31
C PHE A 585 14.48 11.70 0.39
N ASP A 586 14.07 12.93 0.12
CA ASP A 586 14.93 14.12 0.12
C ASP A 586 14.79 14.97 1.38
N GLY A 587 13.70 14.77 2.16
CA GLY A 587 13.40 15.54 3.36
C GLY A 587 12.06 15.16 3.99
N GLY A 588 11.58 15.97 4.95
CA GLY A 588 10.34 15.75 5.69
C GLY A 588 10.50 14.80 6.88
N GLU A 589 9.44 14.69 7.67
CA GLU A 589 9.34 13.79 8.82
C GLU A 589 8.34 12.68 8.49
N LEU A 590 8.77 11.41 8.58
CA LEU A 590 7.96 10.24 8.24
C LEU A 590 7.97 9.23 9.39
N THR A 591 6.83 9.03 10.01
CA THR A 591 6.63 7.97 11.00
C THR A 591 5.78 6.85 10.41
N ILE A 592 6.28 5.60 10.45
CA ILE A 592 5.52 4.43 10.01
C ILE A 592 5.43 3.40 11.14
N ASN A 593 4.20 3.10 11.55
CA ASN A 593 3.91 2.08 12.54
C ASN A 593 3.23 0.88 11.88
N THR A 594 3.83 -0.31 11.96
CA THR A 594 3.22 -1.55 11.46
C THR A 594 3.06 -2.56 12.59
N SER A 595 1.88 -3.16 12.70
CA SER A 595 1.60 -4.24 13.65
C SER A 595 1.04 -5.51 13.01
N GLY A 596 0.79 -5.47 11.69
CA GLY A 596 0.33 -6.63 10.93
C GLY A 596 1.37 -7.75 10.88
N ILE A 597 0.90 -8.96 10.65
CA ILE A 597 1.76 -10.16 10.59
C ILE A 597 2.03 -10.58 9.16
N ALA A 598 3.15 -11.28 8.95
CA ALA A 598 3.40 -11.96 7.68
C ALA A 598 2.43 -13.14 7.50
N LYS A 599 2.13 -13.47 6.25
CA LYS A 599 1.31 -14.61 5.85
C LYS A 599 2.08 -15.42 4.81
N VAL A 600 1.91 -16.73 4.80
CA VAL A 600 2.51 -17.61 3.79
C VAL A 600 1.46 -17.86 2.72
N VAL A 601 1.77 -17.47 1.49
CA VAL A 601 0.92 -17.63 0.31
C VAL A 601 1.71 -18.41 -0.72
N ALA A 602 1.14 -19.44 -1.31
CA ALA A 602 1.80 -20.29 -2.30
C ALA A 602 3.22 -20.74 -1.86
N TYR A 603 3.37 -21.11 -0.59
CA TYR A 603 4.65 -21.53 0.05
C TYR A 603 5.71 -20.43 0.18
N ASP A 604 5.38 -19.16 -0.05
CA ASP A 604 6.28 -18.01 0.10
C ASP A 604 5.78 -17.04 1.17
N PRO A 605 6.65 -16.56 2.08
CA PRO A 605 6.26 -15.58 3.09
C PRO A 605 6.08 -14.18 2.48
N SER A 606 4.88 -13.64 2.58
CA SER A 606 4.58 -12.24 2.32
C SER A 606 4.60 -11.44 3.63
N TYR A 607 5.43 -10.41 3.68
CA TYR A 607 5.75 -9.68 4.90
C TYR A 607 4.88 -8.44 5.09
N CYS A 608 4.62 -8.06 6.34
CA CYS A 608 4.18 -6.71 6.66
C CYS A 608 5.40 -5.77 6.66
N THR A 609 5.46 -4.84 5.70
CA THR A 609 6.65 -4.02 5.45
C THR A 609 6.33 -2.53 5.55
N ALA A 610 7.13 -1.76 6.31
CA ALA A 610 6.89 -0.32 6.42
C ALA A 610 7.14 0.40 5.09
N ILE A 611 8.30 0.19 4.45
CA ILE A 611 8.62 0.73 3.12
C ILE A 611 9.08 -0.41 2.22
N LYS A 612 8.31 -0.71 1.18
CA LYS A 612 8.65 -1.67 0.13
C LYS A 612 8.82 -0.94 -1.19
N CYS A 613 9.99 -1.08 -1.81
CA CYS A 613 10.29 -0.53 -3.12
C CYS A 613 10.78 -1.67 -4.03
N ASP A 614 10.12 -1.87 -5.16
CA ASP A 614 10.51 -2.91 -6.11
C ASP A 614 11.70 -2.46 -7.00
N GLY A 615 11.86 -1.14 -7.18
CA GLY A 615 13.03 -0.53 -7.84
C GLY A 615 14.08 0.00 -6.86
N ALA A 616 14.83 0.99 -7.30
CA ALA A 616 15.83 1.63 -6.48
C ALA A 616 15.22 2.57 -5.43
N LEU A 617 15.78 2.53 -4.21
CA LEU A 617 15.40 3.39 -3.11
C LEU A 617 16.59 4.28 -2.70
N THR A 618 16.38 5.59 -2.68
CA THR A 618 17.42 6.57 -2.29
C THR A 618 16.93 7.44 -1.14
N ILE A 619 17.74 7.59 -0.11
CA ILE A 619 17.51 8.47 1.04
C ILE A 619 18.65 9.51 1.02
N ASN A 620 18.30 10.75 0.72
CA ASN A 620 19.24 11.87 0.73
C ASN A 620 19.11 12.72 2.00
N GLY A 621 17.94 12.71 2.63
CA GLY A 621 17.62 13.52 3.81
C GLY A 621 16.32 13.09 4.47
N GLY A 622 15.86 13.91 5.42
CA GLY A 622 14.65 13.67 6.20
C GLY A 622 14.89 12.86 7.48
N ASP A 623 13.81 12.74 8.26
CA ASP A 623 13.76 11.98 9.50
C ASP A 623 12.72 10.86 9.32
N ILE A 624 13.17 9.61 9.34
CA ILE A 624 12.34 8.43 9.09
C ILE A 624 12.35 7.53 10.31
N ASP A 625 11.22 7.46 11.01
CA ASP A 625 11.00 6.59 12.19
C ASP A 625 10.09 5.42 11.81
N ILE A 626 10.57 4.20 11.97
CA ILE A 626 9.84 2.98 11.66
C ILE A 626 9.77 2.08 12.88
N THR A 627 8.53 1.73 13.26
CA THR A 627 8.27 0.73 14.29
C THR A 627 7.46 -0.42 13.69
N ALA A 628 8.02 -1.65 13.70
CA ALA A 628 7.35 -2.87 13.23
C ALA A 628 7.25 -3.89 14.38
N THR A 629 6.01 -4.18 14.81
CA THR A 629 5.76 -5.02 16.00
C THR A 629 5.21 -6.41 15.66
N GLY A 630 4.60 -6.58 14.48
CA GLY A 630 3.99 -7.83 14.05
C GLY A 630 5.03 -8.91 13.72
N GLN A 631 4.63 -10.18 13.85
CA GLN A 631 5.45 -11.32 13.42
C GLN A 631 5.73 -11.24 11.90
N GLY A 632 6.98 -11.36 11.48
CA GLY A 632 7.37 -11.13 10.09
C GLY A 632 7.37 -9.65 9.67
N GLY A 633 7.31 -8.71 10.63
CA GLY A 633 7.42 -7.29 10.31
C GLY A 633 8.78 -6.92 9.72
N MET A 634 8.79 -6.05 8.72
CA MET A 634 10.01 -5.54 8.10
C MET A 634 9.99 -4.00 8.08
N GLY A 635 11.17 -3.41 8.22
CA GLY A 635 11.34 -1.97 8.09
C GLY A 635 11.38 -1.53 6.61
N ILE A 636 12.58 -1.36 6.05
CA ILE A 636 12.80 -0.92 4.67
C ILE A 636 13.27 -2.11 3.83
N SER A 637 12.62 -2.36 2.69
CA SER A 637 13.01 -3.38 1.73
C SER A 637 12.99 -2.82 0.31
N ALA A 638 14.16 -2.85 -0.35
CA ALA A 638 14.31 -2.51 -1.76
C ALA A 638 14.75 -3.74 -2.54
N ASP A 639 14.03 -4.08 -3.63
CA ASP A 639 14.46 -5.15 -4.54
C ASP A 639 15.56 -4.65 -5.49
N GLY A 640 15.62 -3.33 -5.74
CA GLY A 640 16.71 -2.65 -6.42
C GLY A 640 17.86 -2.28 -5.50
N VAL A 641 18.64 -1.27 -5.93
CA VAL A 641 19.71 -0.70 -5.13
C VAL A 641 19.15 0.21 -4.05
N LEU A 642 19.56 -0.01 -2.80
CA LEU A 642 19.26 0.88 -1.69
C LEU A 642 20.48 1.79 -1.43
N THR A 643 20.28 3.09 -1.48
CA THR A 643 21.34 4.08 -1.22
C THR A 643 20.90 5.07 -0.16
N MET A 644 21.71 5.23 0.90
CA MET A 644 21.54 6.28 1.90
C MET A 644 22.70 7.25 1.82
N ASN A 645 22.40 8.48 1.41
CA ASN A 645 23.39 9.56 1.29
C ASN A 645 23.39 10.52 2.49
N GLY A 646 22.29 10.55 3.25
CA GLY A 646 22.07 11.47 4.37
C GLY A 646 20.76 11.14 5.10
N GLY A 647 20.33 12.05 5.98
CA GLY A 647 19.13 11.91 6.80
C GLY A 647 19.35 11.11 8.08
N VAL A 648 18.27 10.96 8.85
CA VAL A 648 18.20 10.12 10.04
C VAL A 648 17.17 9.01 9.80
N VAL A 649 17.56 7.78 10.01
CA VAL A 649 16.69 6.61 9.81
C VAL A 649 16.74 5.75 11.05
N ASP A 650 15.63 5.71 11.79
CA ASP A 650 15.44 4.92 12.98
C ASP A 650 14.48 3.77 12.70
N VAL A 651 14.94 2.52 12.83
CA VAL A 651 14.12 1.33 12.57
C VAL A 651 14.14 0.42 13.78
N THR A 652 12.97 0.23 14.40
CA THR A 652 12.79 -0.73 15.49
C THR A 652 11.86 -1.85 15.04
N ILE A 653 12.34 -3.09 15.10
CA ILE A 653 11.55 -4.29 14.85
C ILE A 653 11.48 -5.13 16.13
N SER A 654 10.26 -5.40 16.60
CA SER A 654 10.05 -6.30 17.74
C SER A 654 9.41 -7.64 17.35
N GLY A 655 8.83 -7.73 16.17
CA GLY A 655 8.28 -8.96 15.61
C GLY A 655 9.38 -10.00 15.34
N ALA A 656 9.09 -11.27 15.62
CA ALA A 656 10.01 -12.38 15.35
C ALA A 656 9.83 -12.93 13.93
N GLY A 657 10.84 -13.61 13.41
CA GLY A 657 10.68 -14.57 12.32
C GLY A 657 9.91 -15.80 12.77
N SER A 658 9.63 -16.70 11.85
CA SER A 658 8.93 -17.97 12.14
C SER A 658 9.30 -19.06 11.16
N SER A 659 8.93 -20.30 11.50
CA SER A 659 8.96 -21.41 10.56
C SER A 659 7.72 -21.41 9.68
N TYR A 660 7.83 -21.96 8.49
CA TYR A 660 6.71 -22.18 7.57
C TYR A 660 6.92 -23.45 6.75
N SER A 661 5.84 -23.93 6.12
CA SER A 661 5.90 -25.07 5.21
C SER A 661 6.29 -24.57 3.82
N ALA A 662 7.52 -24.90 3.39
CA ALA A 662 7.99 -24.67 2.03
C ALA A 662 7.80 -25.93 1.17
N THR A 663 7.97 -25.82 -0.14
CA THR A 663 7.88 -26.95 -1.08
C THR A 663 8.88 -28.07 -0.78
N THR A 664 10.00 -27.75 -0.13
CA THR A 664 11.10 -28.70 0.23
C THR A 664 11.04 -29.17 1.67
N GLY A 665 10.05 -28.74 2.46
CA GLY A 665 9.90 -29.05 3.89
C GLY A 665 9.75 -27.79 4.74
N THR A 666 10.09 -27.89 6.03
CA THR A 666 10.05 -26.73 6.93
C THR A 666 11.19 -25.78 6.62
N ASP A 667 10.90 -24.51 6.38
CA ASP A 667 11.86 -23.42 6.24
C ASP A 667 11.53 -22.29 7.23
N TYR A 668 12.35 -21.25 7.26
CA TYR A 668 12.26 -20.16 8.24
C TYR A 668 12.43 -18.81 7.56
N TYR A 669 11.55 -17.89 7.86
CA TYR A 669 11.72 -16.49 7.49
C TYR A 669 12.24 -15.65 8.64
N SER A 670 12.98 -14.59 8.31
CA SER A 670 13.55 -13.64 9.27
C SER A 670 13.04 -12.23 9.01
N THR A 671 12.88 -11.45 10.09
CA THR A 671 12.58 -10.02 10.01
C THR A 671 13.86 -9.21 9.80
N LYS A 672 13.76 -8.03 9.18
CA LYS A 672 14.92 -7.19 8.85
C LYS A 672 14.56 -5.71 9.01
N CYS A 673 15.44 -4.94 9.67
CA CYS A 673 15.24 -3.48 9.72
C CYS A 673 15.47 -2.85 8.36
N LEU A 674 16.54 -3.23 7.66
CA LEU A 674 16.88 -2.74 6.33
C LEU A 674 17.36 -3.88 5.45
N LYS A 675 16.80 -3.95 4.22
CA LYS A 675 17.18 -4.94 3.21
C LYS A 675 17.31 -4.30 1.83
N GLY A 676 18.37 -4.64 1.10
CA GLY A 676 18.53 -4.35 -0.32
C GLY A 676 18.93 -5.61 -1.08
N ASP A 677 18.26 -5.90 -2.22
CA ASP A 677 18.51 -7.17 -2.92
C ASP A 677 19.63 -7.06 -3.98
N VAL A 678 19.77 -5.91 -4.66
CA VAL A 678 20.86 -5.72 -5.64
C VAL A 678 22.15 -5.24 -4.98
N ALA A 679 22.06 -4.17 -4.21
CA ALA A 679 23.17 -3.64 -3.43
C ALA A 679 22.66 -2.72 -2.32
N VAL A 680 23.46 -2.52 -1.28
CA VAL A 680 23.22 -1.53 -0.23
C VAL A 680 24.41 -0.61 -0.13
N ASN A 681 24.17 0.69 -0.28
CA ASN A 681 25.16 1.75 -0.18
C ASN A 681 24.80 2.69 0.98
N LEU A 682 25.48 2.58 2.10
CA LEU A 682 25.33 3.46 3.27
C LEU A 682 26.46 4.47 3.24
N LEU A 683 26.20 5.65 2.67
CA LEU A 683 27.24 6.60 2.29
C LEU A 683 27.29 7.86 3.17
N GLY A 684 26.25 8.10 3.98
CA GLY A 684 26.15 9.25 4.88
C GLY A 684 24.84 9.24 5.68
N GLY A 685 24.76 10.08 6.71
CA GLY A 685 23.61 10.18 7.61
C GLY A 685 23.74 9.31 8.87
N THR A 686 22.64 9.14 9.57
CA THR A 686 22.53 8.30 10.78
C THR A 686 21.52 7.20 10.53
N LEU A 687 21.93 5.94 10.71
CA LEU A 687 21.09 4.75 10.59
C LEU A 687 21.12 3.97 11.90
N ASN A 688 19.98 3.91 12.59
CA ASN A 688 19.80 3.11 13.80
C ASN A 688 18.83 1.95 13.52
N CYS A 689 19.32 0.73 13.65
CA CYS A 689 18.55 -0.48 13.43
C CYS A 689 18.52 -1.31 14.72
N LEU A 690 17.34 -1.47 15.32
CA LEU A 690 17.12 -2.27 16.52
C LEU A 690 16.17 -3.42 16.22
N ALA A 691 16.70 -4.63 16.12
CA ALA A 691 15.98 -5.85 15.84
C ALA A 691 15.85 -6.74 17.08
N LYS A 692 14.68 -6.78 17.71
CA LYS A 692 14.43 -7.45 19.00
C LYS A 692 13.91 -8.88 18.86
N GLY A 693 13.25 -9.20 17.75
CA GLY A 693 12.60 -10.48 17.54
C GLY A 693 13.59 -11.63 17.30
N ASN A 694 13.20 -12.86 17.61
CA ASN A 694 13.99 -14.03 17.28
C ASN A 694 14.16 -14.20 15.76
N GLY A 695 15.34 -14.61 15.30
CA GLY A 695 15.68 -14.77 13.89
C GLY A 695 15.77 -13.45 13.12
N SER A 696 15.79 -12.30 13.81
CA SER A 696 15.84 -10.99 13.16
C SER A 696 17.25 -10.57 12.79
N LYS A 697 17.34 -9.72 11.77
CA LYS A 697 18.59 -9.10 11.31
C LYS A 697 18.42 -7.59 11.24
N ALA A 698 19.47 -6.84 11.57
CA ALA A 698 19.37 -5.38 11.47
C ALA A 698 19.58 -4.92 10.01
N ILE A 699 20.75 -5.11 9.41
CA ILE A 699 21.05 -4.69 8.05
C ILE A 699 21.41 -5.89 7.19
N VAL A 700 20.79 -6.02 6.01
CA VAL A 700 21.03 -7.12 5.08
C VAL A 700 21.18 -6.60 3.65
N ALA A 701 22.31 -6.93 3.02
CA ALA A 701 22.50 -6.80 1.59
C ALA A 701 22.52 -8.20 0.95
N SER A 702 21.63 -8.47 0.01
CA SER A 702 21.66 -9.73 -0.78
C SER A 702 22.74 -9.66 -1.85
N GLY A 703 23.14 -8.47 -2.29
CA GLY A 703 24.28 -8.18 -3.15
C GLY A 703 25.43 -7.56 -2.37
N GLU A 704 26.14 -6.64 -3.01
CA GLU A 704 27.28 -5.91 -2.43
C GLU A 704 26.81 -4.93 -1.35
N LEU A 705 27.62 -4.79 -0.29
CA LEU A 705 27.40 -3.82 0.77
C LEU A 705 28.58 -2.85 0.81
N THR A 706 28.31 -1.58 0.65
CA THR A 706 29.30 -0.48 0.80
C THR A 706 28.93 0.39 2.00
N ILE A 707 29.84 0.55 2.94
CA ILE A 707 29.71 1.40 4.13
C ILE A 707 30.75 2.53 4.01
N GLY A 708 30.26 3.75 3.99
CA GLY A 708 31.06 4.95 3.84
C GLY A 708 31.65 5.15 2.45
N ARG A 709 32.18 6.35 2.23
CA ARG A 709 32.84 6.75 0.99
C ARG A 709 34.34 6.70 1.19
N GLU A 710 35.06 6.30 0.16
CA GLU A 710 36.51 6.26 0.20
C GLU A 710 37.09 7.66 0.48
N GLY A 711 38.01 7.76 1.48
CA GLY A 711 38.62 9.00 1.89
C GLY A 711 37.74 10.01 2.61
N ALA A 712 36.48 9.67 2.91
CA ALA A 712 35.56 10.54 3.65
C ALA A 712 35.85 10.53 5.16
N ALA A 713 35.43 11.59 5.86
CA ALA A 713 35.46 11.65 7.32
C ALA A 713 34.44 10.68 7.93
N ASN A 714 34.80 10.09 9.08
CA ASN A 714 33.96 9.05 9.70
C ASN A 714 32.65 9.60 10.31
N ASP A 715 32.64 10.87 10.71
CA ASP A 715 31.45 11.54 11.27
C ASP A 715 30.33 11.82 10.27
N LEU A 716 30.58 11.63 8.97
CA LEU A 716 29.57 11.77 7.92
C LEU A 716 28.56 10.60 7.90
N LEU A 717 28.92 9.46 8.49
CA LEU A 717 28.06 8.28 8.57
C LEU A 717 28.15 7.67 9.98
N THR A 718 26.99 7.48 10.59
CA THR A 718 26.89 6.71 11.85
C THR A 718 25.91 5.58 11.64
N ILE A 719 26.32 4.35 11.97
CA ILE A 719 25.49 3.16 11.93
C ILE A 719 25.46 2.52 13.32
N THR A 720 24.25 2.29 13.84
CA THR A 720 24.00 1.48 15.03
C THR A 720 23.13 0.29 14.64
N ALA A 721 23.68 -0.91 14.60
CA ALA A 721 23.00 -2.13 14.21
C ALA A 721 22.96 -3.12 15.38
N VAL A 722 21.80 -3.29 15.99
CA VAL A 722 21.62 -4.10 17.20
C VAL A 722 20.60 -5.20 16.99
N THR A 723 20.97 -6.45 17.36
CA THR A 723 20.03 -7.57 17.43
C THR A 723 19.95 -8.12 18.86
N GLN A 724 18.72 -8.34 19.33
CA GLN A 724 18.45 -8.84 20.69
C GLN A 724 17.76 -10.21 20.70
N GLY A 725 17.29 -10.68 19.53
CA GLY A 725 16.61 -11.96 19.40
C GLY A 725 17.59 -13.15 19.37
N SER A 726 17.08 -14.33 19.66
CA SER A 726 17.78 -15.61 19.53
C SER A 726 17.61 -16.21 18.14
N SER A 727 18.45 -17.19 17.81
CA SER A 727 18.30 -17.98 16.58
C SER A 727 17.00 -18.79 16.56
N LEU A 728 16.47 -19.08 15.37
CA LEU A 728 15.32 -19.94 15.13
C LEU A 728 15.78 -21.24 14.45
N GLY A 729 15.16 -22.36 14.80
CA GLY A 729 15.35 -23.64 14.16
C GLY A 729 16.77 -24.22 14.37
N SER A 730 17.06 -24.68 15.58
CA SER A 730 18.27 -25.47 15.79
C SER A 730 18.11 -26.82 15.11
N THR A 731 19.00 -27.17 14.19
CA THR A 731 19.16 -28.55 13.78
C THR A 731 19.82 -29.28 14.93
N SER A 732 19.00 -29.83 15.86
CA SER A 732 19.51 -30.78 16.85
C SER A 732 19.94 -32.05 16.11
N GLY A 733 21.15 -32.05 15.56
CA GLY A 733 21.87 -33.27 15.27
C GLY A 733 22.12 -33.96 16.58
N GLY A 734 21.48 -35.14 16.78
CA GLY A 734 21.63 -35.93 17.98
C GLY A 734 23.09 -36.12 18.33
N GLY A 735 23.45 -35.72 19.54
CA GLY A 735 24.77 -35.89 20.10
C GLY A 735 25.14 -37.37 20.17
N GLY A 736 26.01 -37.79 19.28
CA GLY A 736 26.82 -38.98 19.38
C GLY A 736 28.25 -38.56 19.34
N GLY A 737 28.88 -38.41 20.49
CA GLY A 737 30.28 -38.07 20.57
C GLY A 737 31.16 -39.11 19.87
N PHE A 738 31.89 -38.69 18.85
CA PHE A 738 33.14 -39.35 18.44
C PHE A 738 34.27 -38.33 18.59
N PRO A 739 35.32 -38.69 19.36
CA PRO A 739 36.50 -37.87 19.42
C PRO A 739 37.33 -38.08 18.12
N GLY A 740 37.54 -37.07 17.36
CA GLY A 740 38.48 -37.03 16.24
C GLY A 740 37.83 -37.04 14.86
N GLY A 741 37.31 -35.94 14.45
CA GLY A 741 36.84 -35.74 13.06
C GLY A 741 36.86 -34.25 12.74
N MET A 742 37.72 -33.92 11.77
CA MET A 742 37.85 -32.60 11.15
C MET A 742 36.54 -31.95 10.76
N GLY A 743 36.53 -30.64 10.87
CA GLY A 743 35.77 -29.74 10.03
C GLY A 743 34.36 -29.48 10.49
N GLY A 744 34.20 -28.31 11.07
CA GLY A 744 32.95 -27.71 11.38
C GLY A 744 32.00 -27.66 10.15
N MET A 745 31.09 -28.61 10.08
CA MET A 745 29.86 -28.40 9.34
C MET A 745 28.92 -27.64 10.25
N ASN A 746 28.69 -26.40 9.90
CA ASN A 746 27.65 -25.54 10.31
C ASN A 746 26.51 -26.28 11.01
N SER A 747 26.41 -26.21 12.31
CA SER A 747 25.17 -26.49 13.02
C SER A 747 24.21 -25.38 12.67
N GLY A 748 23.57 -25.48 11.47
CA GLY A 748 22.84 -24.41 10.86
C GLY A 748 21.63 -24.06 11.68
N PHE A 749 21.64 -22.90 12.29
CA PHE A 749 20.40 -22.23 12.61
C PHE A 749 19.76 -21.80 11.30
N ASN A 750 18.51 -22.14 11.10
CA ASN A 750 17.81 -21.80 9.86
C ASN A 750 17.58 -20.27 9.74
N ALA A 751 17.45 -19.55 10.88
CA ALA A 751 17.45 -18.10 10.92
C ALA A 751 18.21 -17.59 12.17
N ALA A 752 19.47 -17.17 11.97
CA ALA A 752 20.32 -16.59 13.00
C ALA A 752 20.26 -15.05 13.00
N PRO A 753 20.37 -14.39 14.17
CA PRO A 753 20.47 -12.95 14.24
C PRO A 753 21.80 -12.47 13.62
N LYS A 754 21.77 -11.36 12.90
CA LYS A 754 22.97 -10.72 12.35
C LYS A 754 22.81 -9.21 12.48
N ALA A 755 23.83 -8.52 12.98
CA ALA A 755 23.77 -7.07 13.03
C ALA A 755 23.92 -6.48 11.60
N ILE A 756 24.98 -6.83 10.89
CA ILE A 756 25.23 -6.39 9.51
C ILE A 756 25.64 -7.61 8.69
N LYS A 757 24.93 -7.86 7.61
CA LYS A 757 25.17 -9.01 6.72
C LYS A 757 25.23 -8.62 5.26
N GLY A 758 26.34 -8.93 4.60
CA GLY A 758 26.45 -8.96 3.15
C GLY A 758 26.50 -10.37 2.58
N ALA A 759 25.65 -10.72 1.63
CA ALA A 759 25.70 -12.02 0.96
C ALA A 759 26.74 -12.07 -0.16
N ALA A 760 27.29 -10.92 -0.59
CA ALA A 760 28.42 -10.75 -1.50
C ALA A 760 29.55 -10.01 -0.80
N ASN A 761 30.38 -9.29 -1.56
CA ASN A 761 31.49 -8.52 -0.98
C ASN A 761 30.97 -7.37 -0.09
N VAL A 762 31.73 -7.10 0.97
CA VAL A 762 31.46 -5.99 1.88
C VAL A 762 32.69 -5.07 1.88
N TYR A 763 32.45 -3.78 1.72
CA TYR A 763 33.47 -2.74 1.79
C TYR A 763 33.13 -1.76 2.90
N VAL A 764 34.07 -1.55 3.84
CA VAL A 764 33.99 -0.48 4.82
C VAL A 764 35.08 0.54 4.50
N ASN A 765 34.68 1.70 3.99
CA ASN A 765 35.59 2.73 3.55
C ASN A 765 35.77 3.86 4.58
N SER A 766 34.68 4.18 5.31
CA SER A 766 34.67 5.21 6.37
C SER A 766 33.38 5.03 7.20
N GLY A 767 33.17 5.87 8.20
CA GLY A 767 31.99 5.88 9.06
C GLY A 767 32.27 5.36 10.46
N ASN A 768 31.31 5.64 11.38
CA ASN A 768 31.26 5.08 12.71
C ASN A 768 30.25 3.94 12.73
N VAL A 769 30.68 2.72 12.92
CA VAL A 769 29.86 1.51 12.83
C VAL A 769 29.88 0.79 14.19
N TYR A 770 28.71 0.71 14.82
CA TYR A 770 28.47 -0.09 16.00
C TYR A 770 27.57 -1.28 15.66
N ALA A 771 28.05 -2.49 15.87
CA ALA A 771 27.35 -3.74 15.63
C ALA A 771 27.24 -4.55 16.94
N GLU A 772 26.01 -4.79 17.40
CA GLU A 772 25.79 -5.55 18.64
C GLU A 772 24.86 -6.72 18.41
N THR A 773 25.22 -7.90 18.95
CA THR A 773 24.35 -9.08 19.00
C THR A 773 24.39 -9.71 20.38
N LYS A 774 23.20 -10.05 20.94
CA LYS A 774 23.10 -10.45 22.34
C LYS A 774 22.94 -11.94 22.57
N ASN A 775 22.61 -12.71 21.56
CA ASN A 775 22.23 -14.12 21.71
C ASN A 775 22.87 -15.02 20.67
N ASP A 776 22.72 -16.32 20.89
CA ASP A 776 23.31 -17.42 20.15
C ASP A 776 23.13 -17.31 18.62
N GLY A 777 24.21 -17.55 17.87
CA GLY A 777 24.31 -17.38 16.42
C GLY A 777 24.42 -15.93 15.96
N GLY A 778 24.55 -14.99 16.89
CA GLY A 778 24.61 -13.55 16.62
C GLY A 778 26.00 -13.08 16.23
N GLU A 779 26.24 -12.84 14.92
CA GLU A 779 27.45 -12.24 14.36
C GLU A 779 27.29 -10.72 14.16
N GLY A 780 28.41 -10.00 14.29
CA GLY A 780 28.46 -8.55 14.15
C GLY A 780 28.45 -8.09 12.69
N LEU A 781 29.58 -8.18 12.03
CA LEU A 781 29.76 -7.81 10.61
C LEU A 781 30.12 -9.04 9.79
N GLU A 782 29.18 -9.53 9.01
CA GLU A 782 29.32 -10.76 8.21
C GLU A 782 29.41 -10.46 6.71
N SER A 783 30.41 -11.05 6.02
CA SER A 783 30.45 -11.15 4.57
C SER A 783 30.46 -12.62 4.14
N LYS A 784 29.52 -13.00 3.27
CA LYS A 784 29.52 -14.34 2.68
C LYS A 784 30.51 -14.48 1.49
N ALA A 785 31.35 -13.47 1.26
CA ALA A 785 32.42 -13.44 0.28
C ALA A 785 33.68 -12.77 0.88
N ILE A 786 34.11 -11.66 0.31
CA ILE A 786 35.28 -10.90 0.77
C ILE A 786 34.81 -9.72 1.60
N LEU A 787 35.43 -9.53 2.77
CA LEU A 787 35.30 -8.32 3.55
C LEU A 787 36.56 -7.47 3.42
N THR A 788 36.43 -6.25 2.93
CA THR A 788 37.54 -5.30 2.83
C THR A 788 37.29 -4.07 3.70
N ILE A 789 38.18 -3.80 4.63
CA ILE A 789 38.12 -2.63 5.50
C ILE A 789 39.23 -1.66 5.08
N ASN A 790 38.84 -0.58 4.43
CA ASN A 790 39.78 0.48 3.98
C ASN A 790 39.89 1.60 5.01
N GLY A 791 38.90 1.78 5.87
CA GLY A 791 38.86 2.85 6.88
C GLY A 791 37.67 2.66 7.83
N GLY A 792 37.29 3.72 8.53
CA GLY A 792 36.16 3.69 9.47
C GLY A 792 36.57 3.41 10.92
N VAL A 793 35.64 3.61 11.82
CA VAL A 793 35.69 3.18 13.23
C VAL A 793 34.62 2.10 13.40
N ILE A 794 35.05 0.88 13.66
CA ILE A 794 34.18 -0.30 13.73
C ILE A 794 34.25 -0.86 15.13
N GLU A 795 33.11 -0.97 15.79
CA GLU A 795 32.98 -1.63 17.09
C GLU A 795 31.97 -2.75 17.00
N CYS A 796 32.41 -3.99 17.29
CA CYS A 796 31.55 -5.17 17.34
C CYS A 796 31.51 -5.73 18.76
N SER A 797 30.28 -5.84 19.33
CA SER A 797 30.04 -6.45 20.63
C SER A 797 29.07 -7.62 20.45
N THR A 798 29.58 -8.85 20.43
CA THR A 798 28.79 -9.98 19.91
C THR A 798 28.73 -11.16 20.85
N TYR A 799 27.71 -12.00 20.62
CA TYR A 799 27.64 -13.31 21.22
C TYR A 799 28.52 -14.32 20.45
N ASP A 800 28.36 -14.38 19.16
CA ASP A 800 29.14 -15.15 18.20
C ASP A 800 30.23 -14.28 17.60
N ASP A 801 30.68 -14.53 16.34
CA ASP A 801 31.84 -13.80 15.80
C ASP A 801 31.60 -12.28 15.72
N GLY A 802 32.65 -11.53 16.08
CA GLY A 802 32.63 -10.07 15.94
C GLY A 802 32.60 -9.66 14.46
N ILE A 803 33.56 -10.15 13.71
CA ILE A 803 33.65 -10.07 12.26
C ILE A 803 33.78 -11.49 11.71
N ASN A 804 33.01 -11.80 10.64
CA ASN A 804 33.11 -13.05 9.92
C ASN A 804 33.20 -12.84 8.40
N ALA A 805 34.23 -13.38 7.75
CA ALA A 805 34.42 -13.32 6.31
C ALA A 805 34.58 -14.73 5.72
N LYS A 806 33.68 -15.13 4.83
CA LYS A 806 33.69 -16.49 4.27
C LYS A 806 34.92 -16.82 3.41
N THR A 807 35.40 -15.85 2.60
CA THR A 807 36.45 -16.09 1.62
C THR A 807 37.76 -15.42 1.97
N ALA A 808 37.71 -14.16 2.36
CA ALA A 808 38.89 -13.40 2.76
C ALA A 808 38.50 -12.17 3.58
N LEU A 809 39.31 -11.85 4.55
CA LEU A 809 39.32 -10.56 5.26
C LEU A 809 40.56 -9.77 4.86
N VAL A 810 40.38 -8.54 4.38
CA VAL A 810 41.48 -7.62 4.04
C VAL A 810 41.29 -6.33 4.85
N ILE A 811 42.26 -6.03 5.70
CA ILE A 811 42.29 -4.83 6.52
C ILE A 811 43.39 -3.92 5.97
N ASN A 812 42.99 -2.84 5.25
CA ASN A 812 43.92 -1.85 4.70
C ASN A 812 44.12 -0.65 5.64
N GLY A 813 43.14 -0.38 6.50
CA GLY A 813 43.12 0.76 7.42
C GLY A 813 41.98 0.70 8.42
N GLY A 814 41.70 1.84 9.08
CA GLY A 814 40.62 1.98 10.05
C GLY A 814 41.01 1.62 11.47
N TYR A 815 40.02 1.78 12.37
CA TYR A 815 40.10 1.45 13.78
C TYR A 815 39.01 0.41 14.07
N ILE A 816 39.41 -0.81 14.42
CA ILE A 816 38.54 -1.97 14.59
C ILE A 816 38.67 -2.46 16.01
N TYR A 817 37.55 -2.59 16.69
CA TYR A 817 37.45 -3.23 17.98
C TYR A 817 36.34 -4.27 17.97
N CYS A 818 36.68 -5.53 18.04
CA CYS A 818 35.77 -6.64 18.10
C CYS A 818 35.91 -7.44 19.37
N HIS A 819 34.79 -7.71 20.06
CA HIS A 819 34.82 -8.70 21.11
C HIS A 819 33.60 -9.62 21.03
N ALA A 820 33.87 -10.91 21.01
CA ALA A 820 32.89 -11.98 21.06
C ALA A 820 32.90 -12.60 22.46
N THR A 821 31.70 -12.92 22.98
CA THR A 821 31.59 -13.52 24.33
C THR A 821 31.65 -15.03 24.29
N ASN A 822 31.37 -15.67 23.17
CA ASN A 822 31.22 -17.13 23.04
C ASN A 822 31.90 -17.73 21.80
N ASN A 823 32.45 -16.93 20.91
CA ASN A 823 33.17 -17.37 19.72
C ASN A 823 34.38 -16.48 19.44
N ASP A 824 34.76 -16.31 18.17
CA ASP A 824 35.95 -15.60 17.73
C ASP A 824 35.74 -14.10 17.64
N GLY A 825 36.77 -13.34 18.02
CA GLY A 825 36.70 -11.88 17.89
C GLY A 825 36.65 -11.44 16.43
N ILE A 826 37.60 -11.98 15.63
CA ILE A 826 37.67 -11.79 14.18
C ILE A 826 37.92 -13.15 13.55
N ASP A 827 36.96 -13.62 12.73
CA ASP A 827 37.04 -14.87 12.00
C ASP A 827 37.09 -14.65 10.48
N SER A 828 37.85 -15.47 9.81
CA SER A 828 37.77 -15.66 8.37
C SER A 828 37.85 -17.15 8.05
N ASN A 829 36.79 -17.72 7.53
CA ASN A 829 36.83 -19.09 7.03
C ASN A 829 37.78 -19.25 5.82
N GLY A 830 38.42 -18.17 5.41
CA GLY A 830 39.42 -18.10 4.37
C GLY A 830 40.69 -17.35 4.84
N THR A 831 41.20 -16.46 4.01
CA THR A 831 42.45 -15.78 4.31
C THR A 831 42.26 -14.50 5.13
N ILE A 832 43.25 -14.15 5.93
CA ILE A 832 43.38 -12.83 6.58
C ILE A 832 44.62 -12.11 6.03
N THR A 833 44.43 -10.87 5.61
CA THR A 833 45.54 -9.97 5.24
C THR A 833 45.38 -8.63 5.93
N VAL A 834 46.38 -8.24 6.72
CA VAL A 834 46.42 -6.95 7.42
C VAL A 834 47.52 -6.10 6.86
N ASN A 835 47.15 -5.00 6.19
CA ASN A 835 48.09 -4.05 5.56
C ASN A 835 48.27 -2.79 6.39
N GLY A 836 47.34 -2.45 7.29
CA GLY A 836 47.35 -1.23 8.09
C GLY A 836 46.23 -1.16 9.11
N GLY A 837 46.07 0.00 9.75
CA GLY A 837 45.03 0.24 10.75
C GLY A 837 45.36 -0.23 12.15
N VAL A 838 44.35 -0.18 13.02
CA VAL A 838 44.43 -0.74 14.41
C VAL A 838 43.31 -1.78 14.52
N ALA A 839 43.67 -3.03 14.72
CA ALA A 839 42.74 -4.15 14.86
C ALA A 839 42.89 -4.78 16.26
N LEU A 840 41.89 -4.53 17.08
CA LEU A 840 41.76 -5.05 18.47
C LEU A 840 40.70 -6.14 18.47
N SER A 841 41.05 -7.35 18.84
CA SER A 841 40.16 -8.48 18.80
C SER A 841 40.21 -9.29 20.10
N SER A 842 39.04 -9.71 20.57
CA SER A 842 38.94 -10.58 21.76
C SER A 842 37.92 -11.67 21.50
N GLY A 843 38.37 -12.89 21.39
CA GLY A 843 37.56 -14.10 21.39
C GLY A 843 37.31 -14.65 22.78
N ALA A 844 36.57 -15.75 22.87
CA ALA A 844 36.28 -16.49 24.08
C ALA A 844 37.43 -17.39 24.51
N SER A 845 37.18 -18.30 25.45
CA SER A 845 38.15 -19.31 25.89
C SER A 845 38.34 -20.41 24.85
N SER A 846 39.48 -21.11 24.85
CA SER A 846 39.78 -22.21 23.92
C SER A 846 38.58 -23.16 23.68
N PRO A 847 38.31 -23.46 22.41
CA PRO A 847 39.19 -23.31 21.25
C PRO A 847 39.19 -21.93 20.59
N GLU A 848 38.34 -21.00 20.99
CA GLU A 848 38.08 -19.76 20.32
C GLU A 848 39.26 -18.80 20.28
N GLU A 849 39.36 -18.01 19.23
CA GLU A 849 40.55 -17.22 18.91
C GLU A 849 40.30 -15.70 18.95
N GLY A 850 41.36 -14.92 19.14
CA GLY A 850 41.27 -13.47 18.84
C GLY A 850 41.21 -13.20 17.35
N PHE A 851 42.07 -13.90 16.58
CA PHE A 851 42.08 -13.94 15.12
C PHE A 851 42.10 -15.38 14.65
N ASP A 852 41.04 -15.84 13.99
CA ASP A 852 40.94 -17.14 13.38
C ASP A 852 40.90 -17.06 11.84
N CYS A 853 41.53 -17.98 11.14
CA CYS A 853 41.53 -18.14 9.70
C CYS A 853 41.50 -19.62 9.25
N ASP A 854 40.97 -20.52 10.06
CA ASP A 854 40.81 -21.94 9.71
C ASP A 854 42.09 -22.58 9.13
N GLN A 855 43.31 -22.20 9.62
CA GLN A 855 44.60 -22.62 9.08
C GLN A 855 44.90 -22.19 7.63
N ASN A 856 44.14 -21.27 7.08
CA ASN A 856 44.39 -20.64 5.80
C ASN A 856 45.55 -19.63 5.87
N GLN A 857 45.76 -18.88 4.84
CA GLN A 857 46.84 -17.88 4.78
C GLN A 857 46.52 -16.67 5.67
N PHE A 858 47.41 -16.40 6.62
CA PHE A 858 47.39 -15.21 7.46
C PHE A 858 48.60 -14.34 7.19
N VAL A 859 48.42 -13.13 6.67
CA VAL A 859 49.47 -12.22 6.25
C VAL A 859 49.44 -10.95 7.08
N ILE A 860 50.57 -10.58 7.67
CA ILE A 860 50.76 -9.31 8.37
C ILE A 860 51.79 -8.46 7.67
N ASN A 861 51.31 -7.42 6.95
CA ASN A 861 52.18 -6.45 6.28
C ASN A 861 52.34 -5.15 7.05
N GLY A 862 51.37 -4.77 7.88
CA GLY A 862 51.36 -3.51 8.63
C GLY A 862 50.28 -3.44 9.70
N GLY A 863 50.16 -2.27 10.34
CA GLY A 863 49.12 -1.98 11.33
C GLY A 863 49.48 -2.37 12.75
N ILE A 864 48.58 -2.07 13.68
CA ILE A 864 48.66 -2.50 15.09
C ILE A 864 47.61 -3.60 15.26
N MET A 865 48.06 -4.78 15.72
CA MET A 865 47.18 -5.90 15.99
C MET A 865 47.33 -6.35 17.45
N ILE A 866 46.17 -6.50 18.09
CA ILE A 866 46.12 -7.09 19.46
C ILE A 866 44.96 -8.10 19.42
N GLY A 867 45.30 -9.38 19.48
CA GLY A 867 44.36 -10.47 19.59
C GLY A 867 44.42 -11.17 20.92
N THR A 868 43.31 -11.39 21.60
CA THR A 868 43.21 -12.16 22.84
C THR A 868 42.13 -13.22 22.68
N GLY A 869 42.44 -14.45 23.02
CA GLY A 869 41.50 -15.58 22.96
C GLY A 869 42.09 -16.80 23.59
N GLY A 870 41.40 -17.92 23.65
CA GLY A 870 41.94 -19.20 24.09
C GLY A 870 43.03 -19.73 23.19
N ALA A 871 42.97 -19.39 21.91
CA ALA A 871 43.97 -19.69 20.89
C ALA A 871 44.20 -18.48 19.96
N THR A 872 44.97 -18.65 18.91
CA THR A 872 45.11 -17.73 17.79
C THR A 872 45.66 -18.45 16.55
N SER A 873 45.14 -18.15 15.40
CA SER A 873 45.75 -18.57 14.12
C SER A 873 47.17 -17.98 13.99
N ASN A 874 48.08 -18.76 13.47
CA ASN A 874 49.47 -18.33 13.35
C ASN A 874 49.72 -17.69 12.01
N PRO A 875 50.32 -16.47 11.95
CA PRO A 875 50.70 -15.86 10.69
C PRO A 875 51.51 -16.79 9.79
N THR A 876 51.11 -16.95 8.56
CA THR A 876 51.82 -17.73 7.52
C THR A 876 52.92 -16.93 6.84
N SER A 877 52.76 -15.59 6.81
CA SER A 877 53.70 -14.61 6.29
C SER A 877 53.59 -13.30 7.08
N ALA A 878 54.68 -12.71 7.43
CA ALA A 878 54.68 -11.43 8.13
C ALA A 878 55.95 -10.63 7.78
N SER A 879 55.75 -9.51 7.06
CA SER A 879 56.84 -8.53 6.80
C SER A 879 57.04 -7.60 8.00
N GLN A 880 55.94 -7.34 8.77
CA GLN A 880 55.99 -6.63 10.04
C GLN A 880 56.24 -7.59 11.20
N PRO A 881 57.08 -7.20 12.22
CA PRO A 881 57.35 -8.08 13.36
C PRO A 881 56.08 -8.37 14.18
N TYR A 882 55.90 -9.61 14.57
CA TYR A 882 54.77 -10.08 15.40
C TYR A 882 55.23 -11.08 16.50
N SER A 883 54.37 -11.34 17.44
CA SER A 883 54.54 -12.44 18.40
C SER A 883 53.20 -12.99 18.89
N ALA A 884 53.08 -14.31 19.03
CA ALA A 884 52.02 -14.96 19.72
C ALA A 884 52.55 -15.41 21.13
N VAL A 885 52.03 -14.79 22.20
CA VAL A 885 52.41 -15.05 23.57
C VAL A 885 51.37 -15.89 24.24
N SER A 886 51.61 -17.20 24.44
CA SER A 886 50.68 -18.14 25.06
C SER A 886 50.70 -18.12 26.58
N SER A 887 49.72 -18.74 27.21
CA SER A 887 49.59 -18.89 28.68
C SER A 887 49.65 -17.56 29.42
N VAL A 888 48.90 -16.58 28.94
CA VAL A 888 48.69 -15.27 29.53
C VAL A 888 47.33 -15.28 30.25
N SER A 889 47.30 -14.87 31.51
CA SER A 889 46.02 -14.70 32.20
C SER A 889 45.48 -13.29 31.88
N VAL A 890 44.47 -13.23 31.04
CA VAL A 890 43.69 -12.00 30.78
C VAL A 890 42.46 -11.96 31.68
N THR A 891 42.12 -10.78 32.16
CA THR A 891 40.98 -10.55 33.07
C THR A 891 40.16 -9.38 32.58
N SER A 892 38.86 -9.55 32.45
CA SER A 892 37.95 -8.49 32.03
C SER A 892 38.12 -7.22 32.88
N GLY A 893 38.15 -6.08 32.19
CA GLY A 893 38.35 -4.77 32.77
C GLY A 893 39.80 -4.44 33.16
N LYS A 894 40.77 -5.39 33.09
CA LYS A 894 42.18 -5.17 33.27
C LYS A 894 42.88 -4.94 31.93
N TYR A 895 44.09 -4.37 31.98
CA TYR A 895 44.85 -4.12 30.78
C TYR A 895 45.96 -5.13 30.56
N ILE A 896 46.24 -5.43 29.33
CA ILE A 896 47.53 -5.90 28.87
C ILE A 896 48.27 -4.70 28.29
N ALA A 897 49.58 -4.64 28.40
CA ALA A 897 50.43 -3.57 27.89
C ALA A 897 51.75 -4.12 27.36
N VAL A 898 52.28 -3.50 26.36
CA VAL A 898 53.57 -3.86 25.77
C VAL A 898 54.61 -2.78 26.05
N LYS A 899 55.74 -3.24 26.57
CA LYS A 899 56.94 -2.39 26.73
C LYS A 899 58.04 -2.85 25.78
N ASN A 900 58.78 -1.87 25.25
CA ASN A 900 59.95 -2.16 24.44
C ASN A 900 61.15 -2.58 25.31
N SER A 901 62.28 -2.85 24.67
CA SER A 901 63.53 -3.25 25.38
C SER A 901 64.11 -2.20 26.37
N THR A 902 63.74 -0.96 26.25
CA THR A 902 64.14 0.12 27.15
C THR A 902 63.14 0.32 28.31
N GLY A 903 62.01 -0.40 28.32
CA GLY A 903 61.00 -0.33 29.37
C GLY A 903 59.87 0.71 29.05
N THR A 904 59.92 1.38 27.91
CA THR A 904 58.89 2.35 27.49
C THR A 904 57.60 1.59 27.11
N VAL A 905 56.47 2.05 27.60
CA VAL A 905 55.15 1.50 27.22
C VAL A 905 54.84 1.94 25.80
N LEU A 906 54.66 0.99 24.90
CA LEU A 906 54.27 1.25 23.50
C LEU A 906 52.75 1.47 23.43
N PHE A 907 51.99 0.51 23.95
CA PHE A 907 50.54 0.59 23.98
C PHE A 907 49.98 -0.31 25.10
N SER A 908 48.73 -0.10 25.43
CA SER A 908 47.94 -0.93 26.33
C SER A 908 46.54 -1.19 25.78
N TYR A 909 45.95 -2.33 26.15
CA TYR A 909 44.65 -2.78 25.72
C TYR A 909 43.84 -3.28 26.92
N ARG A 910 42.64 -2.73 27.15
CA ARG A 910 41.73 -3.15 28.20
C ARG A 910 40.97 -4.38 27.71
N CYS A 911 41.19 -5.51 28.33
CA CYS A 911 40.60 -6.79 27.94
C CYS A 911 39.10 -6.82 28.26
N PRO A 912 38.21 -7.09 27.29
CA PRO A 912 36.77 -7.22 27.55
C PRO A 912 36.44 -8.57 28.20
N ASN A 913 37.12 -9.66 27.84
CA ASN A 913 36.88 -11.02 28.27
C ASN A 913 37.91 -11.45 29.34
N SER A 914 37.56 -12.50 30.09
CA SER A 914 38.47 -13.20 30.99
C SER A 914 38.82 -14.56 30.39
N VAL A 915 40.13 -14.82 30.17
CA VAL A 915 40.66 -16.06 29.65
C VAL A 915 41.85 -16.46 30.49
N SER A 916 41.77 -17.60 31.20
CA SER A 916 42.78 -17.99 32.19
C SER A 916 44.13 -18.38 31.60
N SER A 917 44.15 -18.85 30.36
CA SER A 917 45.35 -19.24 29.61
C SER A 917 45.22 -18.76 28.16
N ALA A 918 45.16 -17.45 28.01
CA ALA A 918 45.02 -16.85 26.69
C ALA A 918 46.32 -16.97 25.87
N THR A 919 46.16 -17.00 24.56
CA THR A 919 47.21 -16.68 23.59
C THR A 919 46.98 -15.26 23.08
N VAL A 920 48.01 -14.41 23.27
CA VAL A 920 47.94 -13.01 22.88
C VAL A 920 48.77 -12.81 21.59
N LEU A 921 48.11 -12.54 20.48
CA LEU A 921 48.73 -12.15 19.21
C LEU A 921 49.03 -10.63 19.22
N LEU A 922 50.24 -10.25 18.96
CA LEU A 922 50.72 -8.87 18.95
C LEU A 922 51.50 -8.57 17.68
N SER A 923 51.18 -7.48 17.04
CA SER A 923 52.00 -6.91 15.93
C SER A 923 51.94 -5.38 15.98
N SER A 924 53.05 -4.74 15.71
CA SER A 924 53.15 -3.28 15.69
C SER A 924 54.33 -2.83 14.83
N PRO A 925 54.23 -1.71 14.11
CA PRO A 925 55.39 -1.09 13.43
C PRO A 925 56.49 -0.65 14.41
N GLU A 926 56.16 -0.47 15.69
CA GLU A 926 57.11 -0.13 16.75
C GLU A 926 57.97 -1.35 17.24
N PHE A 927 57.61 -2.56 16.78
CA PHE A 927 58.34 -3.74 17.22
C PHE A 927 59.68 -3.90 16.55
N THR A 928 60.66 -4.14 17.36
CA THR A 928 62.02 -4.52 16.95
C THR A 928 62.27 -6.00 17.28
N LYS A 929 63.23 -6.64 16.60
CA LYS A 929 63.61 -8.05 16.87
C LYS A 929 64.48 -8.18 18.13
N THR A 930 64.17 -7.36 19.14
CA THR A 930 64.80 -7.40 20.49
C THR A 930 63.76 -7.85 21.54
N SER A 931 64.22 -8.10 22.77
CA SER A 931 63.31 -8.51 23.83
C SER A 931 62.34 -7.38 24.18
N HIS A 932 61.02 -7.69 24.14
CA HIS A 932 59.92 -6.87 24.63
C HIS A 932 59.30 -7.50 25.88
N THR A 933 58.47 -6.74 26.59
CA THR A 933 57.77 -7.24 27.78
C THR A 933 56.27 -7.01 27.61
N LEU A 934 55.50 -8.12 27.67
CA LEU A 934 54.06 -8.09 27.85
C LEU A 934 53.75 -7.99 29.35
N VAL A 935 53.07 -6.93 29.78
CA VAL A 935 52.55 -6.75 31.14
C VAL A 935 51.05 -7.03 31.11
N TYR A 936 50.57 -7.94 31.93
CA TYR A 936 49.16 -8.37 31.99
C TYR A 936 48.58 -8.26 33.38
N GLY A 937 47.27 -8.09 33.50
CA GLY A 937 46.60 -7.83 34.78
C GLY A 937 46.82 -6.42 35.32
N VAL A 938 47.21 -5.48 34.47
CA VAL A 938 47.40 -4.05 34.80
C VAL A 938 46.07 -3.46 35.25
N THR A 939 46.09 -2.73 36.38
CA THR A 939 44.83 -2.22 36.98
C THR A 939 44.47 -0.84 36.46
N SER A 940 45.44 -0.04 36.09
CA SER A 940 45.19 1.28 35.48
C SER A 940 46.33 1.72 34.60
N VAL A 941 46.01 2.54 33.62
CA VAL A 941 46.94 3.26 32.72
C VAL A 941 46.67 4.75 32.90
N SER A 942 47.70 5.55 33.15
CA SER A 942 47.56 7.00 33.33
C SER A 942 48.58 7.75 32.49
N GLY A 943 48.20 8.94 32.02
CA GLY A 943 49.07 9.79 31.19
C GLY A 943 49.36 9.21 29.80
N ALA A 944 48.44 8.45 29.23
CA ALA A 944 48.49 8.05 27.82
C ALA A 944 48.40 9.29 26.90
N THR A 945 49.07 9.23 25.77
CA THR A 945 49.12 10.33 24.80
C THR A 945 48.00 10.24 23.74
N GLU A 946 47.47 9.06 23.57
CA GLU A 946 46.40 8.80 22.59
C GLU A 946 45.51 7.66 23.15
N THR A 947 44.21 7.77 22.92
CA THR A 947 43.24 6.73 23.34
C THR A 947 42.20 6.50 22.25
N LEU A 948 41.79 5.24 22.04
CA LEU A 948 40.70 4.81 21.14
C LEU A 948 39.65 4.01 21.90
N PHE A 949 38.42 4.02 21.46
CA PHE A 949 37.28 3.24 22.02
C PHE A 949 37.13 3.46 23.54
N ASP A 950 36.99 4.72 23.95
CA ASP A 950 36.88 5.11 25.38
C ASP A 950 37.93 4.50 26.29
N GLY A 951 39.22 4.53 25.82
CA GLY A 951 40.35 4.03 26.57
C GLY A 951 40.50 2.49 26.60
N VAL A 952 39.85 1.77 25.69
CA VAL A 952 40.14 0.36 25.42
C VAL A 952 41.56 0.18 24.90
N TYR A 953 42.01 1.07 24.00
CA TYR A 953 43.38 1.14 23.52
C TYR A 953 44.00 2.47 23.90
N SER A 954 45.25 2.41 24.33
CA SER A 954 46.01 3.64 24.67
C SER A 954 47.46 3.50 24.25
N VAL A 955 48.08 4.63 23.83
CA VAL A 955 49.50 4.73 23.48
C VAL A 955 50.29 5.35 24.65
N GLY A 956 51.40 4.75 25.01
CA GLY A 956 52.24 5.20 26.12
C GLY A 956 51.61 5.04 27.50
N GLY A 957 51.92 5.93 28.39
CA GLY A 957 51.39 6.01 29.76
C GLY A 957 52.17 5.27 30.83
N THR A 958 51.70 5.39 32.07
CA THR A 958 52.28 4.76 33.24
C THR A 958 51.33 3.65 33.70
N LEU A 959 51.87 2.45 33.89
CA LEU A 959 51.13 1.26 34.30
C LEU A 959 51.13 1.11 35.82
N SER A 960 50.00 0.69 36.39
CA SER A 960 49.88 0.32 37.79
C SER A 960 49.54 -1.19 37.92
N GLY A 961 50.37 -1.92 38.65
CA GLY A 961 50.22 -3.36 38.87
C GLY A 961 50.56 -4.21 37.63
N GLY A 962 50.23 -5.48 37.70
CA GLY A 962 50.41 -6.43 36.62
C GLY A 962 51.61 -7.37 36.80
N SER A 963 51.51 -8.54 36.14
CA SER A 963 52.58 -9.51 35.95
C SER A 963 53.22 -9.32 34.59
N SER A 964 54.41 -9.83 34.38
CA SER A 964 55.14 -9.64 33.12
C SER A 964 55.62 -10.94 32.50
N LYS A 965 55.70 -10.96 31.17
CA LYS A 965 56.31 -12.06 30.40
C LYS A 965 57.06 -11.47 29.23
N THR A 966 58.30 -11.92 29.02
CA THR A 966 59.14 -11.46 27.93
C THR A 966 58.85 -12.19 26.63
N PHE A 967 58.97 -11.52 25.50
CA PHE A 967 58.88 -12.09 24.18
C PHE A 967 59.80 -11.39 23.20
N THR A 968 60.09 -12.01 22.07
CA THR A 968 60.90 -11.42 21.02
C THR A 968 60.12 -11.47 19.72
N PRO A 969 59.74 -10.31 19.16
CA PRO A 969 58.99 -10.27 17.90
C PRO A 969 59.84 -10.81 16.72
N GLN A 970 59.17 -11.45 15.78
CA GLN A 970 59.77 -12.09 14.60
C GLN A 970 59.02 -11.71 13.33
N THR A 971 59.66 -11.77 12.18
CA THR A 971 59.06 -11.76 10.86
C THR A 971 58.97 -13.18 10.31
N LYS A 972 58.07 -13.44 9.38
CA LYS A 972 57.92 -14.78 8.81
C LYS A 972 57.85 -14.71 7.29
#